data_e0da88b9af65c6b5716ba6b62581c1f1
#
_entry.id   e0da88b9af65c6b5716ba6b62581c1f1
#
_cell.length_a   1.000
_cell.length_b   1.000
_cell.length_c   1.000
_cell.angle_alpha   90.00
_cell.angle_beta   90.00
_cell.angle_gamma   90.00
#
_symmetry.space_group_name_H-M   'P 1'
#
loop_
_entity.id
_entity.type
_entity.pdbx_description
1 polymer ?
#
loop_
_entity_poly.entity_id
_entity_poly.type
_entity_poly.pdbx_seq_one_letter_code
_entity_poly.pdbx_strand_id
1 'polypeptide(L)'
;MKRRIISIVALGLVVCIASLFYFTKLSVTAQSVVLSGQVFQASFSSAIGKEALENEEVYVEDQQGRKVDANYSLTSNGKSIEIEGLNEGSYTLRVKDKLGITKTNFPFRVYKELPTVRSQAELKAHFEMAKKLQNIPHEGIAVMEDSAMEESSSAKSGGDYSTTNNQVEGVDEADIVKTNGTHIYSITENNISIVNIEDPTKMSEETKIRLGSDYYPMQLFLTDKTLIVLAQKNSFQALPYEQSSNDIARMSMPMDSMTTVLFYDISNPSAPKLQREVGTEGHMSGARLTAGTLYYVTNVYPNFWIMEEQEDIELRPYTYDSEKGDAVNPIPYEDLSILPNSKEATYSIITALDVSNPEKNEVITKGYLGGSEQLYMSKDNLYLTSSIYEEGTSTNKMLWNPGSMDTEVFKFALDKTAIQFVASNRLKGHILNQFSMDEHDGYFRAVTTKGNSWDENEVSENNLFILDEGMKLVGSLTGLAKDERIYSARFMGDKAYMVTFKETDPLFVIDVATPTSPKVLGELKIPGFSNYLHPLDENHLIGFGYETRIDTQSGGKEPLIMTEGMKISLFDISDLANPKEKDTEVIGDQGTYSPIQYDHHALFEHKENHLYGFPISIYEKLPEQEYSNFKQDGALIYEITPEIGIERIGDLLRPEVSGQMYEEWESSIQRIVYAGDTIYTIAMKEIKSYNINTYKQTGLVKF
;
A
#
# COMPACT_ATOMS: atom_id res chain seq x y z
N MET A 1 -40.87 10.51 -54.13
CA MET A 1 -39.58 10.65 -53.41
C MET A 1 -39.70 11.43 -52.12
N LYS A 2 -40.19 12.69 -52.10
CA LYS A 2 -40.28 13.52 -50.87
C LYS A 2 -41.00 12.86 -49.67
N ARG A 3 -42.11 12.15 -49.87
CA ARG A 3 -42.83 11.49 -48.75
C ARG A 3 -42.04 10.32 -48.11
N ARG A 4 -41.23 9.58 -48.87
CA ARG A 4 -40.39 8.50 -48.31
C ARG A 4 -39.18 9.03 -47.53
N ILE A 5 -38.62 10.18 -47.92
CA ILE A 5 -37.53 10.85 -47.22
C ILE A 5 -38.02 11.39 -45.86
N ILE A 6 -39.20 11.99 -45.82
CA ILE A 6 -39.82 12.50 -44.59
C ILE A 6 -40.10 11.33 -43.61
N SER A 7 -40.58 10.18 -44.09
CA SER A 7 -40.80 9.00 -43.27
C SER A 7 -39.50 8.40 -42.69
N ILE A 8 -38.43 8.38 -43.45
CA ILE A 8 -37.11 7.88 -43.02
C ILE A 8 -36.48 8.84 -41.98
N VAL A 9 -36.60 10.14 -42.20
CA VAL A 9 -36.11 11.15 -41.23
C VAL A 9 -36.92 11.10 -39.92
N ALA A 10 -38.26 10.94 -40.02
CA ALA A 10 -39.09 10.79 -38.82
C ALA A 10 -38.80 9.50 -38.08
N LEU A 11 -38.56 8.38 -38.77
CA LEU A 11 -38.17 7.10 -38.17
C LEU A 11 -36.77 7.19 -37.53
N GLY A 12 -35.82 7.86 -38.19
CA GLY A 12 -34.47 8.15 -37.61
C GLY A 12 -34.54 9.03 -36.36
N LEU A 13 -35.40 10.04 -36.36
CA LEU A 13 -35.60 10.92 -35.20
C LEU A 13 -36.24 10.15 -34.01
N VAL A 14 -37.24 9.28 -34.29
CA VAL A 14 -37.85 8.44 -33.26
C VAL A 14 -36.86 7.43 -32.71
N VAL A 15 -36.01 6.82 -33.53
CA VAL A 15 -34.95 5.91 -33.11
C VAL A 15 -33.87 6.67 -32.28
N CYS A 16 -33.47 7.88 -32.69
CA CYS A 16 -32.57 8.72 -31.91
C CYS A 16 -33.18 9.17 -30.59
N ILE A 17 -34.46 9.54 -30.58
CA ILE A 17 -35.17 9.90 -29.33
C ILE A 17 -35.34 8.66 -28.45
N ALA A 18 -35.68 7.51 -28.99
CA ALA A 18 -35.76 6.27 -28.25
C ALA A 18 -34.39 5.81 -27.70
N SER A 19 -33.30 5.95 -28.49
CA SER A 19 -31.95 5.69 -28.02
C SER A 19 -31.52 6.68 -26.96
N LEU A 20 -31.81 7.98 -27.10
CA LEU A 20 -31.58 8.98 -26.05
C LEU A 20 -32.34 8.64 -24.75
N PHE A 21 -33.60 8.20 -24.84
CA PHE A 21 -34.36 7.74 -23.68
C PHE A 21 -33.83 6.41 -23.11
N TYR A 22 -33.18 5.57 -23.86
CA TYR A 22 -32.57 4.32 -23.41
C TYR A 22 -31.21 4.59 -22.69
N PHE A 23 -30.50 5.65 -23.08
CA PHE A 23 -29.22 6.04 -22.51
C PHE A 23 -29.33 6.95 -21.26
N THR A 24 -30.52 7.36 -20.85
CA THR A 24 -30.74 8.23 -19.67
C THR A 24 -31.38 7.54 -18.48
N LYS A 25 -31.33 6.19 -18.42
CA LYS A 25 -31.85 5.48 -17.25
C LYS A 25 -30.87 5.64 -16.09
N LEU A 26 -31.34 6.26 -15.00
CA LEU A 26 -30.61 6.40 -13.77
C LEU A 26 -30.32 5.02 -13.17
N SER A 27 -29.06 4.69 -12.92
CA SER A 27 -28.67 3.50 -12.16
C SER A 27 -28.37 3.89 -10.71
N VAL A 28 -28.60 2.96 -9.79
CA VAL A 28 -28.35 3.13 -8.37
C VAL A 28 -27.50 1.98 -7.86
N THR A 29 -26.42 2.31 -7.19
CA THR A 29 -25.60 1.37 -6.43
C THR A 29 -25.78 1.68 -4.95
N ALA A 30 -26.26 0.71 -4.18
CA ALA A 30 -26.50 0.87 -2.75
C ALA A 30 -25.72 -0.17 -1.96
N GLN A 31 -25.26 0.19 -0.79
CA GLN A 31 -24.66 -0.72 0.17
C GLN A 31 -25.64 -1.87 0.51
N SER A 32 -25.14 -3.08 0.69
CA SER A 32 -25.92 -4.24 1.13
C SER A 32 -25.73 -4.56 2.62
N VAL A 33 -24.59 -4.16 3.18
CA VAL A 33 -24.20 -4.33 4.59
C VAL A 33 -23.75 -2.99 5.15
N VAL A 34 -24.23 -2.64 6.33
CA VAL A 34 -23.87 -1.42 7.07
C VAL A 34 -23.71 -1.81 8.54
N LEU A 35 -22.80 -1.22 9.26
CA LEU A 35 -22.73 -1.40 10.70
C LEU A 35 -23.55 -0.33 11.43
N SER A 36 -24.07 -0.70 12.60
CA SER A 36 -24.84 0.21 13.45
C SER A 36 -23.98 1.41 13.83
N GLY A 37 -24.53 2.62 13.64
CA GLY A 37 -23.80 3.87 13.83
C GLY A 37 -23.07 4.39 12.59
N GLN A 38 -22.94 3.58 11.53
CA GLN A 38 -22.38 4.02 10.25
C GLN A 38 -23.45 4.66 9.36
N VAL A 39 -22.96 5.41 8.37
CA VAL A 39 -23.78 6.05 7.36
C VAL A 39 -24.05 5.05 6.23
N PHE A 40 -25.33 4.79 5.93
CA PHE A 40 -25.69 4.07 4.72
C PHE A 40 -25.54 4.99 3.52
N GLN A 41 -24.88 4.51 2.46
CA GLN A 41 -24.71 5.26 1.24
C GLN A 41 -25.34 4.56 0.03
N ALA A 42 -25.96 5.36 -0.85
CA ALA A 42 -26.36 4.93 -2.17
C ALA A 42 -26.00 5.98 -3.21
N SER A 43 -25.33 5.54 -4.28
CA SER A 43 -24.85 6.39 -5.36
C SER A 43 -25.72 6.26 -6.61
N PHE A 44 -25.90 7.38 -7.31
CA PHE A 44 -26.70 7.51 -8.52
C PHE A 44 -25.78 7.84 -9.70
N SER A 45 -26.02 7.27 -10.87
CA SER A 45 -25.24 7.56 -12.09
C SER A 45 -25.35 9.02 -12.56
N SER A 46 -26.37 9.75 -12.11
CA SER A 46 -26.57 11.19 -12.36
C SER A 46 -27.10 11.87 -11.11
N ALA A 47 -26.82 13.16 -10.96
CA ALA A 47 -27.29 13.94 -9.82
C ALA A 47 -28.83 13.90 -9.69
N ILE A 48 -29.31 13.72 -8.47
CA ILE A 48 -30.72 13.91 -8.10
C ILE A 48 -30.86 15.24 -7.34
N GLY A 49 -31.99 15.93 -7.52
CA GLY A 49 -32.26 17.19 -6.83
C GLY A 49 -32.64 16.94 -5.36
N LYS A 50 -32.45 17.94 -4.50
CA LYS A 50 -32.95 17.91 -3.10
C LYS A 50 -34.48 17.66 -3.03
N GLU A 51 -35.20 18.07 -4.04
CA GLU A 51 -36.63 17.83 -4.22
C GLU A 51 -37.00 16.33 -4.19
N ALA A 52 -36.09 15.44 -4.62
CA ALA A 52 -36.31 14.00 -4.56
C ALA A 52 -36.43 13.47 -3.12
N LEU A 53 -35.71 14.08 -2.17
CA LEU A 53 -35.85 13.78 -0.75
C LEU A 53 -37.11 14.42 -0.14
N GLU A 54 -37.34 15.70 -0.45
CA GLU A 54 -38.50 16.45 0.04
C GLU A 54 -39.83 15.85 -0.44
N ASN A 55 -39.86 15.31 -1.66
CA ASN A 55 -41.02 14.64 -2.24
C ASN A 55 -41.11 13.14 -1.90
N GLU A 56 -40.26 12.65 -1.02
CA GLU A 56 -40.16 11.24 -0.65
C GLU A 56 -40.05 10.29 -1.85
N GLU A 57 -39.25 10.70 -2.85
CA GLU A 57 -38.95 9.86 -4.01
C GLU A 57 -37.87 8.84 -3.71
N VAL A 58 -37.02 9.12 -2.69
CA VAL A 58 -36.02 8.21 -2.13
C VAL A 58 -36.22 8.14 -0.62
N TYR A 59 -36.42 6.93 -0.07
CA TYR A 59 -36.60 6.70 1.34
C TYR A 59 -36.31 5.24 1.72
N VAL A 60 -36.15 4.95 3.03
CA VAL A 60 -35.93 3.62 3.57
C VAL A 60 -37.19 3.06 4.19
N GLU A 61 -37.49 1.80 3.94
CA GLU A 61 -38.52 1.01 4.58
C GLU A 61 -37.95 -0.08 5.49
N ASP A 62 -38.64 -0.35 6.60
CA ASP A 62 -38.36 -1.51 7.45
C ASP A 62 -38.95 -2.81 6.84
N GLN A 63 -38.72 -3.95 7.52
CA GLN A 63 -39.27 -5.25 7.10
C GLN A 63 -40.80 -5.30 7.00
N GLN A 64 -41.48 -4.41 7.68
CA GLN A 64 -42.94 -4.31 7.67
C GLN A 64 -43.44 -3.34 6.59
N GLY A 65 -42.56 -2.79 5.79
CA GLY A 65 -42.89 -1.82 4.72
C GLY A 65 -43.23 -0.42 5.26
N ARG A 66 -42.87 -0.11 6.50
CA ARG A 66 -43.08 1.21 7.09
C ARG A 66 -41.86 2.08 6.81
N LYS A 67 -42.11 3.32 6.42
CA LYS A 67 -41.02 4.31 6.25
C LYS A 67 -40.29 4.50 7.57
N VAL A 68 -38.98 4.49 7.51
CA VAL A 68 -38.08 4.69 8.66
C VAL A 68 -37.80 6.18 8.82
N ASP A 69 -37.91 6.67 10.04
CA ASP A 69 -37.46 8.01 10.41
C ASP A 69 -35.95 8.01 10.60
N ALA A 70 -35.24 8.62 9.66
CA ALA A 70 -33.79 8.69 9.62
C ALA A 70 -33.34 10.03 9.04
N ASN A 71 -32.07 10.39 9.22
CA ASN A 71 -31.51 11.62 8.68
C ASN A 71 -31.02 11.36 7.25
N TYR A 72 -31.61 12.05 6.28
CA TYR A 72 -31.26 11.94 4.86
C TYR A 72 -30.50 13.19 4.42
N SER A 73 -29.36 13.01 3.80
CA SER A 73 -28.58 14.07 3.17
C SER A 73 -28.15 13.71 1.75
N LEU A 74 -27.94 14.72 0.91
CA LEU A 74 -27.35 14.58 -0.41
C LEU A 74 -25.93 15.13 -0.38
N THR A 75 -25.00 14.43 -1.00
CA THR A 75 -23.66 14.96 -1.26
C THR A 75 -23.74 16.24 -2.10
N SER A 76 -22.71 17.08 -2.02
CA SER A 76 -22.66 18.39 -2.69
C SER A 76 -22.86 18.31 -4.21
N ASN A 77 -22.46 17.20 -4.84
CA ASN A 77 -22.68 16.95 -6.28
C ASN A 77 -24.05 16.33 -6.60
N GLY A 78 -24.87 16.03 -5.58
CA GLY A 78 -26.19 15.42 -5.74
C GLY A 78 -26.19 13.97 -6.23
N LYS A 79 -25.02 13.33 -6.33
CA LYS A 79 -24.89 11.96 -6.86
C LYS A 79 -24.96 10.86 -5.82
N SER A 80 -24.91 11.18 -4.53
CA SER A 80 -25.04 10.18 -3.47
C SER A 80 -25.98 10.67 -2.38
N ILE A 81 -26.74 9.74 -1.83
CA ILE A 81 -27.55 9.94 -0.63
C ILE A 81 -26.85 9.27 0.54
N GLU A 82 -26.84 9.95 1.65
CA GLU A 82 -26.34 9.48 2.94
C GLU A 82 -27.50 9.40 3.91
N ILE A 83 -27.61 8.27 4.63
CA ILE A 83 -28.70 8.03 5.58
C ILE A 83 -28.10 7.60 6.91
N GLU A 84 -28.36 8.38 7.94
CA GLU A 84 -27.87 8.18 9.31
C GLU A 84 -29.02 7.79 10.26
N GLY A 85 -28.67 7.20 11.41
CA GLY A 85 -29.61 6.89 12.48
C GLY A 85 -30.38 5.59 12.28
N LEU A 86 -29.89 4.68 11.44
CA LEU A 86 -30.46 3.35 11.26
C LEU A 86 -30.00 2.42 12.38
N ASN A 87 -30.94 1.77 13.03
CA ASN A 87 -30.70 0.73 14.05
C ASN A 87 -30.45 -0.62 13.40
N GLU A 88 -29.97 -1.61 14.19
CA GLU A 88 -29.84 -2.98 13.72
C GLU A 88 -31.18 -3.50 13.16
N GLY A 89 -31.13 -4.06 11.93
CA GLY A 89 -32.34 -4.53 11.23
C GLY A 89 -32.13 -4.70 9.73
N SER A 90 -33.16 -5.22 9.08
CA SER A 90 -33.21 -5.33 7.61
C SER A 90 -34.08 -4.23 7.04
N TYR A 91 -33.63 -3.62 6.00
CA TYR A 91 -34.22 -2.44 5.38
C TYR A 91 -34.26 -2.58 3.85
N THR A 92 -35.01 -1.70 3.21
CA THR A 92 -35.01 -1.55 1.75
C THR A 92 -34.99 -0.08 1.42
N LEU A 93 -33.96 0.36 0.69
CA LEU A 93 -33.98 1.68 0.06
C LEU A 93 -34.96 1.62 -1.12
N ARG A 94 -35.96 2.49 -1.08
CA ARG A 94 -36.96 2.69 -2.12
C ARG A 94 -36.58 3.90 -2.95
N VAL A 95 -36.60 3.72 -4.27
CA VAL A 95 -36.43 4.83 -5.23
C VAL A 95 -37.62 4.78 -6.19
N LYS A 96 -38.41 5.84 -6.21
CA LYS A 96 -39.64 5.86 -7.04
C LYS A 96 -39.32 5.90 -8.55
N ASP A 97 -40.16 5.24 -9.33
CA ASP A 97 -40.02 5.08 -10.79
C ASP A 97 -40.00 6.42 -11.57
N LYS A 98 -40.47 7.50 -10.95
CA LYS A 98 -40.43 8.86 -11.52
C LYS A 98 -39.03 9.37 -11.89
N LEU A 99 -37.98 8.79 -11.28
CA LEU A 99 -36.59 9.11 -11.55
C LEU A 99 -36.00 8.31 -12.75
N GLY A 100 -36.81 7.53 -13.46
CA GLY A 100 -36.39 6.80 -14.65
C GLY A 100 -35.47 5.59 -14.39
N ILE A 101 -35.64 4.96 -13.23
CA ILE A 101 -34.78 3.88 -12.72
C ILE A 101 -35.38 2.52 -13.11
N THR A 102 -34.51 1.55 -13.45
CA THR A 102 -34.92 0.18 -13.80
C THR A 102 -35.16 -0.71 -12.57
N LYS A 103 -34.48 -0.45 -11.46
CA LYS A 103 -34.59 -1.18 -10.21
C LYS A 103 -34.96 -0.20 -9.10
N THR A 104 -36.08 -0.40 -8.45
CA THR A 104 -36.65 0.54 -7.47
C THR A 104 -36.45 0.13 -6.01
N ASN A 105 -35.90 -1.06 -5.76
CA ASN A 105 -35.76 -1.65 -4.44
C ASN A 105 -34.34 -2.17 -4.21
N PHE A 106 -33.69 -1.68 -3.18
CA PHE A 106 -32.34 -2.05 -2.81
C PHE A 106 -32.34 -2.53 -1.35
N PRO A 107 -32.44 -3.87 -1.11
CA PRO A 107 -32.41 -4.42 0.22
C PRO A 107 -31.02 -4.30 0.82
N PHE A 108 -30.94 -3.95 2.10
CA PHE A 108 -29.72 -3.92 2.89
C PHE A 108 -30.01 -4.28 4.34
N ARG A 109 -28.96 -4.57 5.09
CA ARG A 109 -29.07 -4.89 6.51
C ARG A 109 -28.04 -4.12 7.32
N VAL A 110 -28.50 -3.59 8.45
CA VAL A 110 -27.65 -2.98 9.47
C VAL A 110 -27.34 -4.05 10.52
N TYR A 111 -26.06 -4.27 10.79
CA TYR A 111 -25.56 -5.23 11.76
C TYR A 111 -24.90 -4.49 12.92
N LYS A 112 -24.86 -5.10 14.09
CA LYS A 112 -24.07 -4.59 15.22
C LYS A 112 -22.57 -4.78 14.99
N GLU A 113 -22.21 -5.93 14.42
CA GLU A 113 -20.84 -6.34 14.11
C GLU A 113 -20.82 -6.92 12.70
N LEU A 114 -19.64 -6.93 12.05
CA LEU A 114 -19.51 -7.49 10.72
C LEU A 114 -19.92 -8.98 10.73
N PRO A 115 -20.90 -9.39 9.91
CA PRO A 115 -21.37 -10.76 9.94
C PRO A 115 -20.33 -11.73 9.41
N THR A 116 -20.18 -12.87 10.08
CA THR A 116 -19.34 -13.96 9.60
C THR A 116 -20.03 -14.78 8.53
N VAL A 117 -19.26 -15.42 7.67
CA VAL A 117 -19.72 -16.40 6.69
C VAL A 117 -20.26 -17.62 7.42
N ARG A 118 -21.36 -18.18 6.93
CA ARG A 118 -22.04 -19.29 7.61
C ARG A 118 -21.88 -20.65 6.93
N SER A 119 -21.56 -20.62 5.63
CA SER A 119 -21.53 -21.84 4.83
C SER A 119 -20.79 -21.65 3.50
N GLN A 120 -20.39 -22.76 2.92
CA GLN A 120 -19.85 -22.81 1.54
C GLN A 120 -20.83 -22.24 0.51
N ALA A 121 -22.13 -22.41 0.70
CA ALA A 121 -23.14 -21.86 -0.22
C ALA A 121 -23.13 -20.33 -0.25
N GLU A 122 -22.87 -19.68 0.89
CA GLU A 122 -22.74 -18.22 0.99
C GLU A 122 -21.49 -17.74 0.28
N LEU A 123 -20.34 -18.44 0.45
CA LEU A 123 -19.11 -18.15 -0.30
C LEU A 123 -19.32 -18.34 -1.79
N LYS A 124 -19.90 -19.47 -2.23
CA LYS A 124 -20.23 -19.70 -3.65
C LYS A 124 -21.08 -18.59 -4.25
N ALA A 125 -22.09 -18.13 -3.55
CA ALA A 125 -22.95 -17.05 -4.01
C ALA A 125 -22.18 -15.73 -4.18
N HIS A 126 -21.22 -15.43 -3.30
CA HIS A 126 -20.34 -14.26 -3.41
C HIS A 126 -19.42 -14.39 -4.64
N PHE A 127 -18.75 -15.51 -4.80
CA PHE A 127 -17.84 -15.74 -5.94
C PHE A 127 -18.56 -15.78 -7.29
N GLU A 128 -19.78 -16.32 -7.36
CA GLU A 128 -20.61 -16.22 -8.57
C GLU A 128 -20.97 -14.77 -8.92
N MET A 129 -21.21 -13.93 -7.93
CA MET A 129 -21.42 -12.50 -8.12
C MET A 129 -20.15 -11.83 -8.66
N ALA A 130 -19.00 -12.09 -8.03
CA ALA A 130 -17.70 -11.57 -8.45
C ALA A 130 -17.38 -12.00 -9.90
N LYS A 131 -17.58 -13.29 -10.25
CA LYS A 131 -17.40 -13.84 -11.60
C LYS A 131 -18.24 -13.09 -12.64
N LYS A 132 -19.51 -12.79 -12.36
CA LYS A 132 -20.38 -12.02 -13.26
C LYS A 132 -19.86 -10.62 -13.53
N LEU A 133 -19.19 -10.01 -12.58
CA LEU A 133 -18.58 -8.68 -12.70
C LEU A 133 -17.26 -8.74 -13.47
N GLN A 134 -16.49 -9.83 -13.33
CA GLN A 134 -15.21 -10.05 -14.02
C GLN A 134 -15.38 -10.53 -15.47
N ASN A 135 -16.51 -11.14 -15.86
CA ASN A 135 -16.81 -11.57 -17.25
C ASN A 135 -17.03 -10.41 -18.26
N ILE A 136 -16.74 -9.20 -17.89
CA ILE A 136 -16.36 -8.12 -18.81
C ILE A 136 -14.94 -8.48 -19.29
N PRO A 137 -14.66 -8.64 -20.61
CA PRO A 137 -13.37 -9.14 -21.07
C PRO A 137 -12.24 -8.23 -20.56
N HIS A 138 -11.52 -8.66 -19.56
CA HIS A 138 -10.23 -8.11 -19.17
C HIS A 138 -9.18 -8.92 -19.93
N GLU A 139 -8.80 -8.48 -21.12
CA GLU A 139 -7.54 -8.92 -21.71
C GLU A 139 -6.41 -8.38 -20.85
N GLY A 140 -5.56 -9.31 -20.42
CA GLY A 140 -4.56 -9.20 -19.38
C GLY A 140 -3.76 -7.90 -19.37
N ILE A 141 -3.83 -7.23 -18.23
CA ILE A 141 -2.89 -6.22 -17.86
C ILE A 141 -1.91 -6.88 -16.90
N ALA A 142 -0.64 -6.91 -17.32
CA ALA A 142 0.43 -7.05 -16.37
C ALA A 142 0.34 -5.81 -15.46
N VAL A 143 -0.13 -6.00 -14.23
CA VAL A 143 0.07 -5.04 -13.15
C VAL A 143 1.59 -4.96 -13.02
N MET A 144 2.18 -3.85 -13.37
CA MET A 144 3.48 -3.51 -12.85
C MET A 144 3.26 -3.37 -11.35
N GLU A 145 3.71 -4.35 -10.60
CA GLU A 145 3.92 -4.24 -9.17
C GLU A 145 4.99 -3.17 -8.97
N ASP A 146 4.56 -1.93 -8.86
CA ASP A 146 5.31 -0.89 -8.20
C ASP A 146 5.18 -1.22 -6.72
N SER A 147 6.08 -2.05 -6.23
CA SER A 147 6.23 -2.35 -4.82
C SER A 147 6.81 -1.12 -4.14
N ALA A 148 5.95 -0.13 -3.87
CA ALA A 148 6.26 0.96 -2.99
C ALA A 148 6.35 0.39 -1.57
N MET A 149 7.57 0.15 -1.10
CA MET A 149 7.85 -0.15 0.29
C MET A 149 7.89 1.14 1.13
N GLU A 150 7.65 1.04 2.33
CA GLU A 150 7.08 1.81 3.43
C GLU A 150 8.07 2.64 4.25
N GLU A 151 7.59 3.67 4.95
CA GLU A 151 8.40 4.64 5.68
C GLU A 151 8.01 5.06 7.10
N SER A 152 8.91 5.78 7.77
CA SER A 152 9.12 5.69 9.18
C SER A 152 9.38 6.96 9.98
N SER A 153 9.26 6.86 11.30
CA SER A 153 10.00 7.62 12.28
C SER A 153 10.54 6.70 13.39
N SER A 154 11.78 6.93 13.83
CA SER A 154 12.55 6.02 14.67
C SER A 154 12.08 5.95 16.14
N ALA A 155 11.99 4.73 16.66
CA ALA A 155 11.89 4.48 18.11
C ALA A 155 13.25 4.65 18.80
N LYS A 156 13.26 5.15 20.06
CA LYS A 156 14.47 5.17 20.91
C LYS A 156 14.85 3.74 21.28
N SER A 157 15.90 3.21 20.69
CA SER A 157 16.57 2.03 21.23
C SER A 157 17.50 2.46 22.38
N GLY A 158 17.57 1.67 23.44
CA GLY A 158 18.52 1.89 24.54
C GLY A 158 19.95 1.42 24.23
N GLY A 159 20.30 1.14 22.97
CA GLY A 159 21.60 0.68 22.50
C GLY A 159 22.18 1.61 21.43
N ASP A 160 23.51 1.68 21.35
CA ASP A 160 24.23 2.45 20.33
C ASP A 160 24.36 1.66 19.03
N TYR A 161 23.23 1.39 18.37
CA TYR A 161 23.17 0.69 17.07
C TYR A 161 21.90 1.03 16.29
N SER A 162 21.94 0.81 14.98
CA SER A 162 20.81 1.05 14.07
C SER A 162 19.57 0.24 14.44
N THR A 163 18.43 0.91 14.41
CA THR A 163 17.12 0.28 14.33
C THR A 163 16.55 0.46 12.92
N THR A 164 15.58 -0.34 12.57
CA THR A 164 14.84 -0.17 11.31
C THR A 164 14.19 1.22 11.30
N ASN A 165 14.23 1.84 10.15
CA ASN A 165 13.54 3.09 9.91
C ASN A 165 12.03 2.77 9.81
N ASN A 166 11.17 3.12 10.81
CA ASN A 166 9.74 2.71 10.87
C ASN A 166 8.78 3.90 10.67
N GLN A 167 7.63 3.79 10.02
CA GLN A 167 6.68 4.90 9.78
C GLN A 167 6.08 5.45 11.07
N VAL A 168 5.72 4.58 11.99
CA VAL A 168 5.04 4.93 13.22
C VAL A 168 5.91 4.55 14.42
N GLU A 169 6.18 5.49 15.31
CA GLU A 169 6.95 5.23 16.51
C GLU A 169 6.30 4.14 17.38
N GLY A 170 7.06 3.06 17.65
CA GLY A 170 6.62 1.92 18.44
C GLY A 170 5.89 0.83 17.65
N VAL A 171 5.79 0.98 16.34
CA VAL A 171 5.36 -0.06 15.41
C VAL A 171 6.58 -0.46 14.56
N ASP A 172 7.23 -1.60 14.87
CA ASP A 172 8.40 -2.07 14.12
C ASP A 172 7.98 -2.68 12.78
N GLU A 173 8.75 -2.39 11.76
CA GLU A 173 8.61 -2.90 10.40
C GLU A 173 9.65 -3.97 10.12
N ALA A 174 9.26 -4.99 9.35
CA ALA A 174 10.18 -6.02 8.94
C ALA A 174 11.18 -5.48 7.92
N ASP A 175 12.41 -5.99 7.92
CA ASP A 175 13.42 -5.62 6.95
C ASP A 175 14.27 -6.84 6.55
N ILE A 176 15.01 -6.74 5.47
CA ILE A 176 15.98 -7.78 5.01
C ILE A 176 17.22 -7.88 5.89
N VAL A 177 17.49 -6.86 6.73
CA VAL A 177 18.61 -6.79 7.66
C VAL A 177 18.15 -6.30 9.02
N LYS A 178 18.55 -6.97 10.09
CA LYS A 178 18.36 -6.52 11.47
C LYS A 178 19.68 -6.65 12.25
N THR A 179 19.86 -5.83 13.27
CA THR A 179 21.00 -5.91 14.16
C THR A 179 20.59 -5.70 15.61
N ASN A 180 21.33 -6.31 16.54
CA ASN A 180 21.22 -6.08 17.98
C ASN A 180 22.49 -5.42 18.57
N GLY A 181 23.35 -4.88 17.68
CA GLY A 181 24.61 -4.25 18.06
C GLY A 181 25.79 -5.20 18.25
N THR A 182 25.57 -6.51 18.40
CA THR A 182 26.63 -7.53 18.47
C THR A 182 26.61 -8.49 17.28
N HIS A 183 25.48 -8.64 16.65
CA HIS A 183 25.27 -9.48 15.48
C HIS A 183 24.45 -8.74 14.41
N ILE A 184 24.75 -9.05 13.14
CA ILE A 184 23.91 -8.70 12.00
C ILE A 184 23.22 -9.97 11.50
N TYR A 185 21.90 -9.89 11.32
CA TYR A 185 21.04 -10.90 10.74
C TYR A 185 20.61 -10.41 9.38
N SER A 186 21.01 -11.10 8.32
CA SER A 186 20.72 -10.68 6.94
C SER A 186 20.21 -11.82 6.08
N ILE A 187 19.29 -11.52 5.20
CA ILE A 187 18.84 -12.45 4.18
C ILE A 187 19.93 -12.52 3.10
N THR A 188 20.40 -13.74 2.82
CA THR A 188 21.39 -14.04 1.79
C THR A 188 20.88 -15.18 0.93
N GLU A 189 20.39 -14.89 -0.27
CA GLU A 189 19.66 -15.86 -1.10
C GLU A 189 18.48 -16.51 -0.33
N ASN A 190 18.47 -17.82 -0.19
CA ASN A 190 17.43 -18.56 0.55
C ASN A 190 17.84 -18.89 2.00
N ASN A 191 18.75 -18.13 2.58
CA ASN A 191 19.28 -18.37 3.91
C ASN A 191 19.29 -17.10 4.74
N ILE A 192 19.45 -17.25 6.05
CA ILE A 192 19.70 -16.12 6.95
C ILE A 192 21.12 -16.27 7.49
N SER A 193 22.00 -15.34 7.17
CA SER A 193 23.35 -15.27 7.72
C SER A 193 23.34 -14.53 9.05
N ILE A 194 24.00 -15.07 10.06
CA ILE A 194 24.22 -14.46 11.36
C ILE A 194 25.70 -14.15 11.49
N VAL A 195 26.03 -12.87 11.48
CA VAL A 195 27.43 -12.40 11.49
C VAL A 195 27.73 -11.74 12.83
N ASN A 196 28.75 -12.23 13.51
CA ASN A 196 29.28 -11.62 14.71
C ASN A 196 30.09 -10.37 14.35
N ILE A 197 29.75 -9.24 14.99
CA ILE A 197 30.35 -7.92 14.77
C ILE A 197 30.93 -7.30 16.04
N GLU A 198 31.08 -8.05 17.14
CA GLU A 198 31.65 -7.55 18.40
C GLU A 198 33.07 -6.95 18.21
N ASP A 199 33.88 -7.54 17.31
CA ASP A 199 35.13 -6.97 16.84
C ASP A 199 35.01 -6.65 15.35
N PRO A 200 34.76 -5.39 14.94
CA PRO A 200 34.56 -5.03 13.56
C PRO A 200 35.77 -5.31 12.65
N THR A 201 36.97 -5.53 13.21
CA THR A 201 38.17 -5.91 12.44
C THR A 201 38.29 -7.41 12.21
N LYS A 202 37.49 -8.21 12.93
CA LYS A 202 37.51 -9.70 12.91
C LYS A 202 36.12 -10.29 12.77
N MET A 203 35.24 -9.62 12.04
CA MET A 203 33.91 -10.13 11.77
C MET A 203 33.96 -11.55 11.19
N SER A 204 32.97 -12.37 11.54
CA SER A 204 32.84 -13.72 11.01
C SER A 204 31.38 -14.14 10.88
N GLU A 205 31.06 -14.88 9.85
CA GLU A 205 29.78 -15.59 9.81
C GLU A 205 29.80 -16.66 10.92
N GLU A 206 29.02 -16.44 11.96
CA GLU A 206 28.95 -17.33 13.11
C GLU A 206 28.13 -18.57 12.78
N THR A 207 27.03 -18.39 12.08
CA THR A 207 26.21 -19.47 11.54
C THR A 207 25.30 -18.99 10.41
N LYS A 208 24.71 -19.93 9.72
CA LYS A 208 23.73 -19.72 8.67
C LYS A 208 22.51 -20.59 8.89
N ILE A 209 21.33 -19.97 9.04
CA ILE A 209 20.07 -20.70 9.02
C ILE A 209 19.75 -21.04 7.56
N ARG A 210 19.79 -22.33 7.23
CA ARG A 210 19.45 -22.83 5.90
C ARG A 210 17.98 -23.20 5.87
N LEU A 211 17.20 -22.47 5.09
CA LEU A 211 15.83 -22.82 4.80
C LEU A 211 15.78 -23.92 3.71
N GLY A 212 14.67 -24.62 3.60
CA GLY A 212 14.45 -25.58 2.51
C GLY A 212 14.41 -24.86 1.15
N SER A 213 14.61 -25.59 0.06
CA SER A 213 14.60 -25.03 -1.31
C SER A 213 13.23 -24.50 -1.74
N ASP A 214 12.20 -24.78 -1.00
CA ASP A 214 10.81 -24.33 -1.17
C ASP A 214 10.51 -23.03 -0.42
N TYR A 215 11.44 -22.52 0.40
CA TYR A 215 11.30 -21.26 1.12
C TYR A 215 12.05 -20.13 0.42
N TYR A 216 11.41 -18.96 0.37
CA TYR A 216 11.98 -17.72 -0.10
C TYR A 216 11.83 -16.67 1.02
N PRO A 217 12.88 -16.46 1.86
CA PRO A 217 12.84 -15.48 2.92
C PRO A 217 12.69 -14.08 2.34
N MET A 218 11.80 -13.29 2.92
CA MET A 218 11.47 -11.96 2.45
C MET A 218 11.93 -10.89 3.42
N GLN A 219 11.63 -11.04 4.70
CA GLN A 219 11.86 -10.02 5.71
C GLN A 219 12.08 -10.65 7.10
N LEU A 220 12.64 -9.87 8.02
CA LEU A 220 13.02 -10.27 9.37
C LEU A 220 12.44 -9.29 10.40
N PHE A 221 12.04 -9.83 11.56
CA PHE A 221 11.97 -9.07 12.81
C PHE A 221 12.97 -9.64 13.81
N LEU A 222 13.42 -8.80 14.72
CA LEU A 222 14.37 -9.18 15.76
C LEU A 222 13.88 -8.71 17.11
N THR A 223 13.82 -9.61 18.08
CA THR A 223 13.65 -9.32 19.48
C THR A 223 14.88 -9.75 20.26
N ASP A 224 14.95 -9.52 21.57
CA ASP A 224 16.12 -9.91 22.38
C ASP A 224 16.51 -11.39 22.23
N LYS A 225 15.56 -12.28 21.99
CA LYS A 225 15.80 -13.73 21.97
C LYS A 225 15.22 -14.46 20.77
N THR A 226 14.42 -13.78 19.97
CA THR A 226 13.73 -14.42 18.86
C THR A 226 14.03 -13.68 17.57
N LEU A 227 14.50 -14.43 16.58
CA LEU A 227 14.52 -14.02 15.19
C LEU A 227 13.25 -14.55 14.52
N ILE A 228 12.48 -13.64 13.92
CA ILE A 228 11.27 -13.96 13.20
C ILE A 228 11.58 -13.82 11.71
N VAL A 229 11.42 -14.91 10.96
CA VAL A 229 11.66 -14.93 9.51
C VAL A 229 10.33 -15.03 8.79
N LEU A 230 10.01 -14.02 8.00
CA LEU A 230 8.88 -14.02 7.08
C LEU A 230 9.35 -14.59 5.75
N ALA A 231 8.71 -15.64 5.25
CA ALA A 231 9.10 -16.30 4.02
C ALA A 231 7.88 -16.72 3.18
N GLN A 232 8.03 -16.75 1.87
CA GLN A 232 7.10 -17.39 0.96
C GLN A 232 7.49 -18.86 0.80
N LYS A 233 6.54 -19.77 0.97
CA LYS A 233 6.74 -21.22 0.79
C LYS A 233 5.91 -21.72 -0.39
N ASN A 234 6.57 -22.32 -1.39
CA ASN A 234 5.96 -22.68 -2.67
C ASN A 234 5.66 -24.18 -2.83
N SER A 235 5.90 -25.00 -1.80
CA SER A 235 5.58 -26.44 -1.85
C SER A 235 4.60 -26.81 -0.77
N PHE A 236 3.31 -26.71 -1.08
CA PHE A 236 2.32 -27.46 -0.32
C PHE A 236 1.87 -28.68 -1.11
N GLN A 237 1.74 -29.82 -0.43
CA GLN A 237 1.19 -31.02 -1.05
C GLN A 237 -0.15 -30.66 -1.66
N ALA A 238 -0.23 -30.73 -2.98
CA ALA A 238 -1.51 -30.71 -3.66
C ALA A 238 -2.44 -31.69 -2.95
N LEU A 239 -3.59 -31.22 -2.47
CA LEU A 239 -4.62 -32.10 -1.98
C LEU A 239 -4.83 -33.19 -3.03
N PRO A 240 -4.93 -34.49 -2.67
CA PRO A 240 -5.01 -35.57 -3.64
C PRO A 240 -6.21 -35.35 -4.55
N TYR A 241 -5.94 -34.93 -5.77
CA TYR A 241 -6.92 -34.77 -6.82
C TYR A 241 -7.10 -36.14 -7.49
N GLU A 242 -8.30 -36.72 -7.44
CA GLU A 242 -8.63 -37.88 -8.22
C GLU A 242 -8.54 -37.55 -9.70
N GLN A 243 -7.72 -38.32 -10.43
CA GLN A 243 -7.36 -38.12 -11.83
C GLN A 243 -8.57 -38.03 -12.73
N SER A 244 -8.89 -36.86 -13.20
CA SER A 244 -9.72 -36.62 -14.37
C SER A 244 -8.85 -36.64 -15.63
N SER A 245 -9.32 -37.30 -16.70
CA SER A 245 -8.56 -37.67 -17.88
C SER A 245 -8.32 -36.53 -18.90
N ASN A 246 -8.44 -35.28 -18.55
CA ASN A 246 -8.22 -34.15 -19.44
C ASN A 246 -6.97 -33.35 -19.05
N ASP A 247 -6.03 -33.24 -19.98
CA ASP A 247 -4.73 -32.56 -19.80
C ASP A 247 -4.81 -31.08 -19.42
N ILE A 248 -5.96 -30.43 -19.57
CA ILE A 248 -6.19 -29.03 -19.16
C ILE A 248 -6.35 -28.92 -17.63
N ALA A 249 -6.85 -29.97 -16.98
CA ALA A 249 -7.01 -30.00 -15.50
C ALA A 249 -5.68 -30.08 -14.74
N ARG A 250 -4.57 -30.37 -15.42
CA ARG A 250 -3.22 -30.40 -14.81
C ARG A 250 -2.62 -29.02 -14.57
N MET A 251 -3.19 -27.96 -15.13
CA MET A 251 -2.67 -26.60 -14.95
C MET A 251 -3.31 -25.82 -13.81
N SER A 252 -4.34 -26.32 -13.20
CA SER A 252 -4.99 -25.65 -12.04
C SER A 252 -4.76 -26.42 -10.76
N MET A 253 -3.60 -26.27 -10.16
CA MET A 253 -3.33 -26.71 -8.81
C MET A 253 -4.00 -25.74 -7.82
N PRO A 254 -4.87 -26.19 -6.92
CA PRO A 254 -5.30 -25.36 -5.82
C PRO A 254 -4.11 -25.14 -4.87
N MET A 255 -3.87 -23.91 -4.48
CA MET A 255 -2.85 -23.46 -3.54
C MET A 255 -1.40 -23.55 -4.04
N ASP A 256 -0.91 -22.44 -4.59
CA ASP A 256 0.44 -22.37 -5.11
C ASP A 256 1.47 -21.88 -4.09
N SER A 257 1.07 -21.14 -3.06
CA SER A 257 2.01 -20.55 -2.11
C SER A 257 1.39 -20.21 -0.76
N MET A 258 2.22 -20.20 0.27
CA MET A 258 1.86 -19.83 1.64
C MET A 258 2.90 -18.85 2.19
N THR A 259 2.45 -17.76 2.76
CA THR A 259 3.29 -16.92 3.61
C THR A 259 3.52 -17.65 4.92
N THR A 260 4.78 -17.92 5.25
CA THR A 260 5.18 -18.60 6.49
C THR A 260 5.97 -17.67 7.39
N VAL A 261 5.79 -17.83 8.68
CA VAL A 261 6.50 -17.11 9.74
C VAL A 261 7.22 -18.15 10.60
N LEU A 262 8.55 -18.11 10.59
CA LEU A 262 9.39 -19.03 11.33
C LEU A 262 9.99 -18.29 12.54
N PHE A 263 9.81 -18.85 13.72
CA PHE A 263 10.32 -18.32 14.98
C PHE A 263 11.56 -19.10 15.42
N TYR A 264 12.70 -18.43 15.46
CA TYR A 264 13.97 -19.04 15.92
C TYR A 264 14.38 -18.45 17.27
N ASP A 265 14.66 -19.33 18.24
CA ASP A 265 15.39 -18.96 19.45
C ASP A 265 16.86 -18.68 19.09
N ILE A 266 17.27 -17.45 19.30
CA ILE A 266 18.63 -16.95 19.07
C ILE A 266 19.36 -16.58 20.36
N SER A 267 18.91 -17.10 21.51
CA SER A 267 19.64 -16.94 22.78
C SER A 267 21.10 -17.44 22.71
N ASN A 268 21.38 -18.33 21.76
CA ASN A 268 22.72 -18.69 21.31
C ASN A 268 22.80 -18.48 19.79
N PRO A 269 23.35 -17.35 19.30
CA PRO A 269 23.42 -17.06 17.87
C PRO A 269 24.19 -18.07 17.02
N SER A 270 25.14 -18.82 17.62
CA SER A 270 25.88 -19.90 16.94
C SER A 270 25.04 -21.15 16.68
N ALA A 271 23.89 -21.30 17.36
CA ALA A 271 23.04 -22.48 17.26
C ALA A 271 21.54 -22.10 17.38
N PRO A 272 21.02 -21.33 16.43
CA PRO A 272 19.61 -20.92 16.42
C PRO A 272 18.71 -22.16 16.31
N LYS A 273 17.57 -22.15 17.03
CA LYS A 273 16.62 -23.27 17.05
C LYS A 273 15.27 -22.83 16.57
N LEU A 274 14.73 -23.50 15.55
CA LEU A 274 13.36 -23.32 15.16
C LEU A 274 12.43 -23.76 16.30
N GLN A 275 11.60 -22.83 16.76
CA GLN A 275 10.60 -23.05 17.80
C GLN A 275 9.23 -23.36 17.21
N ARG A 276 8.82 -22.60 16.20
CA ARG A 276 7.50 -22.78 15.57
C ARG A 276 7.52 -22.25 14.14
N GLU A 277 6.70 -22.86 13.30
CA GLU A 277 6.34 -22.38 11.98
C GLU A 277 4.82 -22.18 11.91
N VAL A 278 4.40 -20.98 11.48
CA VAL A 278 3.00 -20.64 11.26
C VAL A 278 2.85 -20.21 9.80
N GLY A 279 1.80 -20.64 9.14
CA GLY A 279 1.57 -20.32 7.74
C GLY A 279 0.14 -19.86 7.46
N THR A 280 -0.01 -18.95 6.51
CA THR A 280 -1.30 -18.47 5.98
C THR A 280 -1.21 -18.45 4.46
N GLU A 281 -2.17 -19.06 3.79
CA GLU A 281 -2.22 -19.08 2.33
C GLU A 281 -2.12 -17.67 1.75
N GLY A 282 -1.51 -17.55 0.56
CA GLY A 282 -1.39 -16.33 -0.22
C GLY A 282 -0.04 -15.62 -0.09
N HIS A 283 0.00 -14.43 -0.67
CA HIS A 283 1.17 -13.56 -0.68
C HIS A 283 1.07 -12.49 0.41
N MET A 284 2.17 -12.20 1.07
CA MET A 284 2.22 -11.17 2.10
C MET A 284 2.00 -9.78 1.50
N SER A 285 1.07 -9.04 2.08
CA SER A 285 0.84 -7.61 1.79
C SER A 285 1.65 -6.70 2.72
N GLY A 286 1.93 -7.15 3.95
CA GLY A 286 2.75 -6.43 4.91
C GLY A 286 2.73 -7.07 6.29
N ALA A 287 3.69 -6.69 7.13
CA ALA A 287 3.81 -7.17 8.51
C ALA A 287 4.26 -6.06 9.45
N ARG A 288 3.78 -6.09 10.69
CA ARG A 288 4.13 -5.14 11.75
C ARG A 288 4.29 -5.84 13.08
N LEU A 289 5.24 -5.37 13.90
CA LEU A 289 5.43 -5.83 15.26
C LEU A 289 5.25 -4.65 16.22
N THR A 290 4.23 -4.70 17.07
CA THR A 290 3.99 -3.65 18.07
C THR A 290 3.62 -4.27 19.40
N ALA A 291 4.11 -3.68 20.52
CA ALA A 291 3.83 -4.13 21.88
C ALA A 291 3.99 -5.66 22.08
N GLY A 292 4.93 -6.31 21.35
CA GLY A 292 5.17 -7.74 21.42
C GLY A 292 4.17 -8.60 20.65
N THR A 293 3.30 -8.02 19.85
CA THR A 293 2.38 -8.73 18.95
C THR A 293 2.78 -8.52 17.50
N LEU A 294 3.02 -9.63 16.80
CA LEU A 294 3.21 -9.66 15.36
C LEU A 294 1.84 -9.67 14.67
N TYR A 295 1.66 -8.77 13.72
CA TYR A 295 0.54 -8.79 12.76
C TYR A 295 1.10 -8.92 11.35
N TYR A 296 0.48 -9.76 10.53
CA TYR A 296 0.79 -9.80 9.11
C TYR A 296 -0.49 -10.01 8.29
N VAL A 297 -0.48 -9.48 7.09
CA VAL A 297 -1.61 -9.53 6.17
C VAL A 297 -1.20 -10.29 4.92
N THR A 298 -2.05 -11.23 4.49
CA THR A 298 -1.86 -11.95 3.22
C THR A 298 -3.07 -11.77 2.31
N ASN A 299 -2.82 -11.74 1.01
CA ASN A 299 -3.85 -11.72 -0.02
C ASN A 299 -3.93 -13.08 -0.71
N VAL A 300 -5.14 -13.63 -0.80
CA VAL A 300 -5.41 -14.91 -1.47
C VAL A 300 -6.38 -14.70 -2.62
N TYR A 301 -6.03 -15.24 -3.78
CA TYR A 301 -6.86 -15.26 -4.98
C TYR A 301 -7.40 -16.68 -5.19
N PRO A 302 -8.54 -17.06 -4.61
CA PRO A 302 -9.03 -18.43 -4.72
C PRO A 302 -9.42 -18.79 -6.15
N ASN A 303 -9.17 -20.04 -6.51
CA ASN A 303 -9.46 -20.60 -7.85
C ASN A 303 -10.97 -20.82 -8.06
N PHE A 304 -11.80 -19.80 -7.80
CA PHE A 304 -13.26 -19.91 -7.84
C PHE A 304 -13.85 -20.20 -9.22
N TRP A 305 -13.10 -19.97 -10.31
CA TRP A 305 -13.55 -20.33 -11.67
C TRP A 305 -13.73 -21.82 -11.88
N ILE A 306 -13.11 -22.67 -11.05
CA ILE A 306 -13.24 -24.14 -11.10
C ILE A 306 -14.58 -24.61 -10.48
N MET A 307 -15.34 -23.74 -9.81
CA MET A 307 -16.61 -24.12 -9.17
C MET A 307 -17.64 -24.78 -10.10
N GLU A 308 -17.57 -24.49 -11.40
CA GLU A 308 -18.47 -25.11 -12.41
C GLU A 308 -18.09 -26.54 -12.74
N GLU A 309 -16.81 -26.91 -12.55
CA GLU A 309 -16.28 -28.23 -12.85
C GLU A 309 -16.27 -29.13 -11.60
N GLN A 310 -16.23 -28.51 -10.40
CA GLN A 310 -16.15 -29.20 -9.11
C GLN A 310 -17.14 -28.62 -8.11
N GLU A 311 -18.19 -29.39 -7.80
CA GLU A 311 -19.21 -28.96 -6.83
C GLU A 311 -18.68 -28.86 -5.38
N ASP A 312 -17.66 -29.63 -5.01
CA ASP A 312 -17.13 -29.76 -3.64
C ASP A 312 -15.80 -29.03 -3.44
N ILE A 313 -15.45 -28.03 -4.26
CA ILE A 313 -14.22 -27.25 -4.09
C ILE A 313 -14.23 -26.49 -2.75
N GLU A 314 -13.11 -26.58 -2.00
CA GLU A 314 -12.91 -25.73 -0.83
C GLU A 314 -12.57 -24.30 -1.31
N LEU A 315 -13.29 -23.30 -0.81
CA LEU A 315 -13.15 -21.90 -1.16
C LEU A 315 -12.57 -21.05 -0.03
N ARG A 316 -12.41 -21.65 1.14
CA ARG A 316 -11.78 -21.00 2.28
C ARG A 316 -10.26 -21.06 2.17
N PRO A 317 -9.56 -19.99 2.53
CA PRO A 317 -8.11 -20.03 2.63
C PRO A 317 -7.62 -20.99 3.71
N TYR A 318 -6.40 -21.45 3.57
CA TYR A 318 -5.78 -22.41 4.49
C TYR A 318 -4.79 -21.75 5.44
N THR A 319 -4.63 -22.37 6.61
CA THR A 319 -3.60 -22.04 7.61
C THR A 319 -2.80 -23.29 7.98
N TYR A 320 -1.59 -23.07 8.45
CA TYR A 320 -0.67 -24.08 8.95
C TYR A 320 -0.11 -23.65 10.31
N ASP A 321 0.12 -24.61 11.19
CA ASP A 321 0.69 -24.37 12.51
C ASP A 321 1.42 -25.64 12.99
N SER A 322 2.74 -25.60 13.06
CA SER A 322 3.57 -26.74 13.44
C SER A 322 3.26 -27.29 14.83
N GLU A 323 2.73 -26.48 15.75
CA GLU A 323 2.28 -26.93 17.07
C GLU A 323 0.97 -27.73 17.03
N LYS A 324 0.21 -27.63 15.93
CA LYS A 324 -1.03 -28.37 15.70
C LYS A 324 -0.83 -29.58 14.78
N GLY A 325 0.41 -29.83 14.34
CA GLY A 325 0.80 -30.94 13.46
C GLY A 325 1.03 -30.47 12.01
N ASP A 326 1.26 -31.44 11.11
CA ASP A 326 1.71 -31.18 9.73
C ASP A 326 0.56 -30.84 8.75
N ALA A 327 -0.69 -30.82 9.20
CA ALA A 327 -1.84 -30.60 8.33
C ALA A 327 -2.15 -29.13 8.13
N VAL A 328 -2.41 -28.74 6.88
CA VAL A 328 -3.04 -27.46 6.57
C VAL A 328 -4.54 -27.57 6.83
N ASN A 329 -5.13 -26.53 7.38
CA ASN A 329 -6.54 -26.49 7.75
C ASN A 329 -7.21 -25.25 7.15
N PRO A 330 -8.42 -25.38 6.59
CA PRO A 330 -9.16 -24.20 6.12
C PRO A 330 -9.58 -23.31 7.31
N ILE A 331 -9.53 -22.01 7.12
CA ILE A 331 -10.00 -21.03 8.11
C ILE A 331 -11.47 -21.35 8.45
N PRO A 332 -11.85 -21.43 9.74
CA PRO A 332 -13.24 -21.66 10.13
C PRO A 332 -14.19 -20.57 9.58
N TYR A 333 -15.43 -20.92 9.25
CA TYR A 333 -16.42 -19.97 8.73
C TYR A 333 -16.67 -18.79 9.69
N GLU A 334 -16.63 -19.04 10.99
CA GLU A 334 -16.78 -18.02 12.03
C GLU A 334 -15.63 -16.99 12.07
N ASP A 335 -14.51 -17.29 11.43
CA ASP A 335 -13.36 -16.41 11.29
C ASP A 335 -13.28 -15.74 9.91
N LEU A 336 -14.28 -15.97 9.06
CA LEU A 336 -14.41 -15.36 7.74
C LEU A 336 -15.55 -14.36 7.70
N SER A 337 -15.33 -13.22 7.07
CA SER A 337 -16.36 -12.18 6.86
C SER A 337 -16.28 -11.63 5.44
N ILE A 338 -17.36 -11.00 4.98
CA ILE A 338 -17.38 -10.27 3.72
C ILE A 338 -17.36 -8.79 4.07
N LEU A 339 -16.34 -8.07 3.60
CA LEU A 339 -16.22 -6.62 3.83
C LEU A 339 -17.39 -5.87 3.20
N PRO A 340 -17.85 -4.77 3.80
CA PRO A 340 -18.93 -3.97 3.26
C PRO A 340 -18.63 -3.55 1.83
N ASN A 341 -19.60 -3.68 0.95
CA ASN A 341 -19.52 -3.32 -0.49
C ASN A 341 -18.53 -4.13 -1.33
N SER A 342 -17.79 -5.06 -0.76
CA SER A 342 -16.85 -5.88 -1.51
C SER A 342 -17.58 -6.70 -2.59
N LYS A 343 -17.06 -6.60 -3.79
CA LYS A 343 -17.45 -7.40 -4.97
C LYS A 343 -16.26 -8.24 -5.46
N GLU A 344 -15.16 -8.20 -4.74
CA GLU A 344 -13.93 -8.86 -5.10
C GLU A 344 -13.94 -10.33 -4.72
N ALA A 345 -13.17 -11.12 -5.45
CA ALA A 345 -12.97 -12.53 -5.19
C ALA A 345 -11.69 -12.80 -4.38
N THR A 346 -11.05 -11.77 -3.87
CA THR A 346 -9.79 -11.83 -3.13
C THR A 346 -10.07 -11.84 -1.64
N TYR A 347 -9.34 -12.65 -0.88
CA TYR A 347 -9.29 -12.54 0.57
C TYR A 347 -8.12 -11.67 1.02
N SER A 348 -8.37 -10.80 2.00
CA SER A 348 -7.34 -10.25 2.88
C SER A 348 -7.41 -11.00 4.20
N ILE A 349 -6.31 -11.60 4.61
CA ILE A 349 -6.24 -12.40 5.84
C ILE A 349 -5.30 -11.69 6.80
N ILE A 350 -5.81 -11.35 7.98
CA ILE A 350 -5.03 -10.73 9.05
C ILE A 350 -4.73 -11.79 10.09
N THR A 351 -3.45 -12.02 10.36
CA THR A 351 -2.99 -12.96 11.39
C THR A 351 -2.24 -12.21 12.48
N ALA A 352 -2.53 -12.53 13.73
CA ALA A 352 -1.90 -11.96 14.92
C ALA A 352 -1.35 -13.04 15.85
N LEU A 353 -0.15 -12.83 16.41
CA LEU A 353 0.51 -13.69 17.36
C LEU A 353 1.33 -12.88 18.36
N ASP A 354 1.14 -13.11 19.67
CA ASP A 354 2.01 -12.60 20.71
C ASP A 354 3.35 -13.39 20.69
N VAL A 355 4.44 -12.67 20.37
CA VAL A 355 5.76 -13.26 20.15
C VAL A 355 6.57 -13.46 21.46
N SER A 356 6.01 -13.11 22.64
CA SER A 356 6.67 -13.32 23.93
C SER A 356 6.89 -14.81 24.27
N ASN A 357 6.05 -15.68 23.75
CA ASN A 357 6.18 -17.13 23.86
C ASN A 357 5.57 -17.79 22.60
N PRO A 358 6.29 -17.75 21.47
CA PRO A 358 5.72 -18.19 20.19
C PRO A 358 5.31 -19.67 20.19
N GLU A 359 5.94 -20.52 20.98
CA GLU A 359 5.58 -21.96 21.05
C GLU A 359 4.20 -22.20 21.68
N LYS A 360 3.72 -21.32 22.56
CA LYS A 360 2.50 -21.56 23.36
C LYS A 360 1.36 -20.62 23.08
N ASN A 361 1.67 -19.42 22.59
CA ASN A 361 0.64 -18.41 22.39
C ASN A 361 -0.25 -18.77 21.19
N GLU A 362 -1.52 -18.42 21.29
CA GLU A 362 -2.50 -18.71 20.26
C GLU A 362 -2.26 -17.82 19.02
N VAL A 363 -2.40 -18.42 17.85
CA VAL A 363 -2.43 -17.72 16.57
C VAL A 363 -3.87 -17.39 16.24
N ILE A 364 -4.17 -16.10 16.10
CA ILE A 364 -5.49 -15.62 15.70
C ILE A 364 -5.42 -15.25 14.23
N THR A 365 -6.32 -15.82 13.43
CA THR A 365 -6.40 -15.53 11.99
C THR A 365 -7.83 -15.17 11.63
N LYS A 366 -8.02 -14.04 10.96
CA LYS A 366 -9.30 -13.55 10.45
C LYS A 366 -9.20 -13.30 8.96
N GLY A 367 -10.12 -13.87 8.19
CA GLY A 367 -10.19 -13.68 6.74
C GLY A 367 -11.36 -12.78 6.33
N TYR A 368 -11.08 -11.87 5.41
CA TYR A 368 -12.05 -10.91 4.91
C TYR A 368 -12.10 -10.99 3.38
N LEU A 369 -13.29 -11.21 2.79
CA LEU A 369 -13.50 -11.08 1.35
C LEU A 369 -13.53 -9.60 0.97
N GLY A 370 -12.52 -9.20 0.24
CA GLY A 370 -12.15 -7.84 -0.15
C GLY A 370 -10.63 -7.73 -0.18
N GLY A 371 -10.04 -7.35 -1.32
CA GLY A 371 -8.59 -7.24 -1.48
C GLY A 371 -7.98 -6.14 -0.61
N SER A 372 -6.69 -6.22 -0.35
CA SER A 372 -5.91 -5.15 0.25
C SER A 372 -4.71 -4.82 -0.63
N GLU A 373 -4.53 -3.52 -0.92
CA GLU A 373 -3.43 -3.01 -1.74
C GLU A 373 -2.38 -2.32 -0.87
N GLN A 374 -2.83 -1.38 -0.02
CA GLN A 374 -1.96 -0.66 0.91
C GLN A 374 -2.35 -0.99 2.34
N LEU A 375 -1.34 -1.02 3.20
CA LEU A 375 -1.47 -1.24 4.63
C LEU A 375 -0.89 -0.04 5.38
N TYR A 376 -1.64 0.51 6.32
CA TYR A 376 -1.14 1.44 7.33
C TYR A 376 -1.50 0.93 8.72
N MET A 377 -0.60 1.06 9.68
CA MET A 377 -0.84 0.62 11.04
C MET A 377 -0.36 1.66 12.05
N SER A 378 -1.29 2.12 12.88
CA SER A 378 -0.99 2.83 14.12
C SER A 378 -0.78 1.84 15.28
N LYS A 379 -0.57 2.34 16.50
CA LYS A 379 -0.42 1.46 17.68
C LYS A 379 -1.67 0.64 17.98
N ASP A 380 -2.85 1.19 17.69
CA ASP A 380 -4.14 0.65 18.11
C ASP A 380 -5.04 0.24 16.93
N ASN A 381 -4.69 0.63 15.70
CA ASN A 381 -5.51 0.37 14.52
C ASN A 381 -4.69 -0.09 13.31
N LEU A 382 -5.28 -0.98 12.53
CA LEU A 382 -4.81 -1.38 11.21
C LEU A 382 -5.78 -0.86 10.15
N TYR A 383 -5.25 -0.27 9.10
CA TYR A 383 -6.00 0.20 7.94
C TYR A 383 -5.56 -0.56 6.70
N LEU A 384 -6.53 -1.10 5.98
CA LEU A 384 -6.32 -1.73 4.67
C LEU A 384 -7.07 -0.93 3.61
N THR A 385 -6.51 -0.82 2.42
CA THR A 385 -7.14 -0.13 1.30
C THR A 385 -7.43 -1.07 0.14
N SER A 386 -8.48 -0.81 -0.61
CA SER A 386 -8.81 -1.51 -1.85
C SER A 386 -9.25 -0.52 -2.91
N SER A 387 -8.74 -0.70 -4.13
CA SER A 387 -9.12 0.15 -5.26
C SER A 387 -10.48 -0.22 -5.81
N ILE A 388 -11.32 0.77 -6.06
CA ILE A 388 -12.63 0.61 -6.66
C ILE A 388 -12.66 1.29 -8.01
N TYR A 389 -12.82 0.48 -9.06
CA TYR A 389 -12.95 0.96 -10.43
C TYR A 389 -14.40 1.33 -10.73
N GLU A 390 -14.66 2.58 -11.15
CA GLU A 390 -15.97 2.95 -11.70
C GLU A 390 -16.07 2.43 -13.13
N GLU A 391 -17.17 1.73 -13.46
CA GLU A 391 -17.45 1.33 -14.83
C GLU A 391 -17.53 2.59 -15.71
N GLY A 392 -16.53 2.77 -16.58
CA GLY A 392 -16.49 3.89 -17.52
C GLY A 392 -17.66 3.79 -18.50
N THR A 393 -18.34 4.90 -18.76
CA THR A 393 -19.43 5.04 -19.74
C THR A 393 -18.94 4.99 -21.18
N SER A 394 -17.69 4.61 -21.44
CA SER A 394 -17.12 4.55 -22.78
C SER A 394 -17.77 3.43 -23.60
N THR A 395 -18.48 3.82 -24.66
CA THR A 395 -19.06 2.92 -25.67
C THR A 395 -18.00 2.24 -26.54
N ASN A 396 -16.72 2.58 -26.37
CA ASN A 396 -15.62 2.05 -27.17
C ASN A 396 -14.84 1.02 -26.34
N LYS A 397 -15.30 -0.23 -26.36
CA LYS A 397 -14.75 -1.38 -25.64
C LYS A 397 -13.29 -1.75 -25.99
N MET A 398 -12.64 -1.02 -26.88
CA MET A 398 -11.26 -1.27 -27.35
C MET A 398 -10.19 -0.41 -26.70
N LEU A 399 -10.59 0.63 -25.98
CA LEU A 399 -9.67 1.45 -25.20
C LEU A 399 -10.05 1.29 -23.73
N TRP A 400 -9.29 0.46 -23.04
CA TRP A 400 -9.34 0.37 -21.60
C TRP A 400 -8.88 1.73 -21.02
N ASN A 401 -9.86 2.53 -20.64
CA ASN A 401 -9.64 3.69 -19.80
C ASN A 401 -10.08 3.23 -18.40
N PRO A 402 -9.17 3.00 -17.46
CA PRO A 402 -9.56 2.85 -16.07
C PRO A 402 -10.26 4.16 -15.70
N GLY A 403 -11.58 4.13 -15.62
CA GLY A 403 -12.34 5.26 -15.08
C GLY A 403 -11.75 5.65 -13.74
N SER A 404 -12.12 6.81 -13.21
CA SER A 404 -11.53 7.30 -11.97
C SER A 404 -11.54 6.20 -10.91
N MET A 405 -10.36 5.84 -10.43
CA MET A 405 -10.16 4.86 -9.37
C MET A 405 -10.41 5.56 -8.03
N ASP A 406 -11.32 5.03 -7.22
CA ASP A 406 -11.54 5.45 -5.84
C ASP A 406 -10.93 4.42 -4.89
N THR A 407 -10.73 4.78 -3.63
CA THR A 407 -10.18 3.89 -2.60
C THR A 407 -11.20 3.64 -1.51
N GLU A 408 -11.52 2.38 -1.22
CA GLU A 408 -12.20 1.98 0.02
C GLU A 408 -11.14 1.76 1.10
N VAL A 409 -11.31 2.36 2.26
CA VAL A 409 -10.43 2.20 3.42
C VAL A 409 -11.18 1.45 4.51
N PHE A 410 -10.60 0.35 5.01
CA PHE A 410 -11.15 -0.50 6.07
C PHE A 410 -10.34 -0.31 7.34
N LYS A 411 -10.99 0.02 8.46
CA LYS A 411 -10.36 0.17 9.78
C LYS A 411 -10.61 -1.06 10.64
N PHE A 412 -9.56 -1.58 11.25
CA PHE A 412 -9.59 -2.65 12.23
C PHE A 412 -8.95 -2.16 13.53
N ALA A 413 -9.67 -2.27 14.65
CA ALA A 413 -9.12 -2.04 15.97
C ALA A 413 -8.31 -3.26 16.42
N LEU A 414 -7.19 -3.00 17.08
CA LEU A 414 -6.26 -4.01 17.57
C LEU A 414 -6.17 -3.92 19.09
N ASP A 415 -6.38 -5.04 19.77
CA ASP A 415 -6.10 -5.18 21.21
C ASP A 415 -5.34 -6.49 21.44
N LYS A 416 -4.01 -6.39 21.54
CA LYS A 416 -3.12 -7.56 21.53
C LYS A 416 -3.40 -8.39 20.27
N THR A 417 -3.74 -9.68 20.41
CA THR A 417 -4.06 -10.54 19.27
C THR A 417 -5.52 -10.42 18.77
N ALA A 418 -6.36 -9.64 19.45
CA ALA A 418 -7.73 -9.42 18.97
C ALA A 418 -7.76 -8.43 17.80
N ILE A 419 -8.50 -8.81 16.75
CA ILE A 419 -8.67 -8.04 15.51
C ILE A 419 -10.16 -7.81 15.33
N GLN A 420 -10.60 -6.56 15.34
CA GLN A 420 -12.02 -6.22 15.20
C GLN A 420 -12.23 -5.21 14.09
N PHE A 421 -13.02 -5.56 13.08
CA PHE A 421 -13.44 -4.58 12.07
C PHE A 421 -14.29 -3.49 12.74
N VAL A 422 -13.93 -2.22 12.47
CA VAL A 422 -14.61 -1.05 13.04
C VAL A 422 -15.55 -0.43 12.02
N ALA A 423 -15.01 -0.03 10.89
CA ALA A 423 -15.72 0.75 9.89
C ALA A 423 -14.97 0.79 8.56
N SER A 424 -15.64 1.26 7.51
CA SER A 424 -15.00 1.62 6.25
C SER A 424 -15.56 2.92 5.69
N ASN A 425 -14.79 3.56 4.81
CA ASN A 425 -15.26 4.68 4.01
C ASN A 425 -14.57 4.70 2.65
N ARG A 426 -15.27 5.25 1.67
CA ARG A 426 -14.78 5.41 0.30
C ARG A 426 -14.24 6.82 0.09
N LEU A 427 -12.97 6.91 -0.26
CA LEU A 427 -12.28 8.14 -0.63
C LEU A 427 -12.22 8.28 -2.15
N LYS A 428 -12.35 9.51 -2.64
CA LYS A 428 -12.21 9.81 -4.07
C LYS A 428 -10.74 9.83 -4.47
N GLY A 429 -10.37 9.03 -5.49
CA GLY A 429 -9.00 8.86 -5.96
C GLY A 429 -8.28 7.71 -5.29
N HIS A 430 -7.08 7.39 -5.78
CA HIS A 430 -6.23 6.33 -5.27
C HIS A 430 -5.21 6.84 -4.27
N ILE A 431 -4.85 6.01 -3.32
CA ILE A 431 -3.78 6.21 -2.34
C ILE A 431 -2.47 5.70 -2.95
N LEU A 432 -1.42 6.53 -2.95
CA LEU A 432 -0.13 6.18 -3.55
C LEU A 432 0.56 5.05 -2.78
N ASN A 433 0.71 5.25 -1.47
CA ASN A 433 1.39 4.31 -0.58
C ASN A 433 0.96 4.58 0.88
N GLN A 434 1.54 3.88 1.84
CA GLN A 434 1.22 4.05 3.26
C GLN A 434 1.47 5.46 3.81
N PHE A 435 2.47 6.23 3.28
CA PHE A 435 2.72 7.62 3.74
C PHE A 435 1.64 8.60 3.35
N SER A 436 0.85 8.20 2.37
CA SER A 436 -0.37 8.90 2.03
C SER A 436 -1.46 8.73 3.08
N MET A 437 -1.19 7.96 4.15
CA MET A 437 -2.10 7.66 5.26
C MET A 437 -1.45 7.95 6.60
N ASP A 438 -2.26 8.36 7.57
CA ASP A 438 -1.83 8.63 8.94
C ASP A 438 -3.01 8.57 9.91
N GLU A 439 -2.74 8.28 11.18
CA GLU A 439 -3.67 8.44 12.29
C GLU A 439 -3.10 9.35 13.36
N HIS A 440 -3.81 10.42 13.68
CA HIS A 440 -3.40 11.39 14.69
C HIS A 440 -4.61 11.88 15.49
N ASP A 441 -4.49 11.86 16.81
CA ASP A 441 -5.53 12.30 17.76
C ASP A 441 -6.92 11.68 17.49
N GLY A 442 -6.95 10.39 17.10
CA GLY A 442 -8.19 9.66 16.80
C GLY A 442 -8.76 9.92 15.40
N TYR A 443 -8.11 10.75 14.59
CA TYR A 443 -8.52 10.99 13.21
C TYR A 443 -7.63 10.25 12.22
N PHE A 444 -8.25 9.55 11.27
CA PHE A 444 -7.57 9.01 10.11
C PHE A 444 -7.45 10.11 9.04
N ARG A 445 -6.27 10.27 8.47
CA ARG A 445 -5.95 11.27 7.45
C ARG A 445 -5.37 10.59 6.23
N ALA A 446 -5.81 11.00 5.04
CA ALA A 446 -5.27 10.44 3.80
C ALA A 446 -5.20 11.48 2.69
N VAL A 447 -4.21 11.33 1.81
CA VAL A 447 -4.12 12.06 0.54
C VAL A 447 -4.28 11.11 -0.63
N THR A 448 -4.96 11.57 -1.68
CA THR A 448 -5.28 10.75 -2.86
C THR A 448 -5.08 11.54 -4.15
N THR A 449 -4.79 10.84 -5.24
CA THR A 449 -4.87 11.38 -6.60
C THR A 449 -6.09 10.78 -7.32
N LYS A 450 -6.95 11.62 -7.87
CA LYS A 450 -8.09 11.23 -8.71
C LYS A 450 -7.81 11.60 -10.15
N GLY A 451 -8.23 10.76 -11.11
CA GLY A 451 -8.04 10.97 -12.54
C GLY A 451 -6.66 10.52 -13.03
N ASN A 452 -6.36 10.84 -14.27
CA ASN A 452 -5.10 10.46 -14.91
C ASN A 452 -4.42 11.72 -15.50
N SER A 453 -3.21 11.99 -15.05
CA SER A 453 -2.41 13.14 -15.53
C SER A 453 -2.01 13.08 -17.00
N TRP A 454 -2.27 11.93 -17.67
CA TRP A 454 -1.95 11.69 -19.08
C TRP A 454 -3.19 11.60 -19.99
N ASP A 455 -4.41 11.82 -19.46
CA ASP A 455 -5.66 11.81 -20.23
C ASP A 455 -6.22 13.23 -20.33
N GLU A 456 -6.21 13.80 -21.55
CA GLU A 456 -6.76 15.15 -21.80
C GLU A 456 -8.27 15.29 -21.46
N ASN A 457 -8.99 14.17 -21.31
CA ASN A 457 -10.42 14.14 -21.00
C ASN A 457 -10.73 13.97 -19.52
N GLU A 458 -9.75 13.58 -18.70
CA GLU A 458 -9.93 13.29 -17.28
C GLU A 458 -8.77 13.89 -16.46
N VAL A 459 -8.82 15.22 -16.28
CA VAL A 459 -7.82 16.01 -15.56
C VAL A 459 -7.64 15.46 -14.15
N SER A 460 -6.40 15.13 -13.79
CA SER A 460 -6.08 14.67 -12.44
C SER A 460 -6.25 15.81 -11.42
N GLU A 461 -6.59 15.44 -10.20
CA GLU A 461 -6.66 16.31 -9.04
C GLU A 461 -6.25 15.57 -7.78
N ASN A 462 -5.65 16.27 -6.83
CA ASN A 462 -5.19 15.70 -5.59
C ASN A 462 -6.08 16.18 -4.44
N ASN A 463 -6.29 15.29 -3.47
CA ASN A 463 -7.24 15.52 -2.39
C ASN A 463 -6.62 15.12 -1.05
N LEU A 464 -7.07 15.77 0.03
CA LEU A 464 -6.82 15.38 1.41
C LEU A 464 -8.17 15.15 2.08
N PHE A 465 -8.28 14.03 2.81
CA PHE A 465 -9.46 13.66 3.57
C PHE A 465 -9.10 13.43 5.04
N ILE A 466 -10.01 13.82 5.94
CA ILE A 466 -9.90 13.59 7.39
C ILE A 466 -11.19 12.92 7.86
N LEU A 467 -11.06 11.77 8.50
CA LEU A 467 -12.15 10.95 9.00
C LEU A 467 -12.04 10.78 10.51
N ASP A 468 -13.17 10.71 11.20
CA ASP A 468 -13.20 10.45 12.65
C ASP A 468 -12.96 8.96 12.99
N GLU A 469 -13.01 8.62 14.28
CA GLU A 469 -12.82 7.24 14.77
C GLU A 469 -13.77 6.22 14.12
N GLY A 470 -14.98 6.65 13.76
CA GLY A 470 -15.98 5.84 13.07
C GLY A 470 -15.83 5.85 11.54
N MET A 471 -14.73 6.37 11.00
CA MET A 471 -14.48 6.53 9.57
C MET A 471 -15.47 7.45 8.86
N LYS A 472 -16.12 8.38 9.57
CA LYS A 472 -16.96 9.41 8.97
C LYS A 472 -16.11 10.59 8.51
N LEU A 473 -16.34 11.07 7.28
CA LEU A 473 -15.64 12.24 6.74
C LEU A 473 -16.02 13.50 7.54
N VAL A 474 -15.01 14.15 8.14
CA VAL A 474 -15.18 15.38 8.93
C VAL A 474 -14.55 16.61 8.28
N GLY A 475 -13.56 16.43 7.44
CA GLY A 475 -12.93 17.52 6.69
C GLY A 475 -12.25 17.04 5.41
N SER A 476 -12.11 17.95 4.46
CA SER A 476 -11.40 17.64 3.21
C SER A 476 -10.89 18.90 2.52
N LEU A 477 -9.82 18.73 1.75
CA LEU A 477 -9.35 19.65 0.70
C LEU A 477 -9.37 18.87 -0.61
N THR A 478 -9.98 19.43 -1.65
CA THR A 478 -10.12 18.75 -2.95
C THR A 478 -9.72 19.64 -4.10
N GLY A 479 -9.30 19.05 -5.22
CA GLY A 479 -8.94 19.77 -6.44
C GLY A 479 -7.61 20.49 -6.37
N LEU A 480 -6.69 20.02 -5.52
CA LEU A 480 -5.32 20.55 -5.43
C LEU A 480 -4.51 20.13 -6.66
N ALA A 481 -3.57 20.97 -7.09
CA ALA A 481 -2.58 20.69 -8.14
C ALA A 481 -3.20 19.95 -9.33
N LYS A 482 -4.11 20.60 -10.05
CA LYS A 482 -4.76 20.03 -11.24
C LYS A 482 -3.73 19.69 -12.30
N ASP A 483 -3.96 18.59 -13.01
CA ASP A 483 -3.05 17.97 -13.99
C ASP A 483 -1.79 17.32 -13.40
N GLU A 484 -1.64 17.30 -12.07
CA GLU A 484 -0.51 16.69 -11.38
C GLU A 484 -0.97 15.45 -10.61
N ARG A 485 -0.02 14.58 -10.23
CA ARG A 485 -0.26 13.46 -9.33
C ARG A 485 0.66 13.55 -8.12
N ILE A 486 0.28 12.92 -7.02
CA ILE A 486 1.13 12.80 -5.83
C ILE A 486 2.30 11.87 -6.14
N TYR A 487 3.51 12.31 -5.78
CA TYR A 487 4.74 11.53 -5.82
C TYR A 487 5.25 11.16 -4.43
N SER A 488 5.00 12.01 -3.45
CA SER A 488 5.20 11.68 -2.04
C SER A 488 4.27 12.50 -1.15
N ALA A 489 4.01 11.98 0.04
CA ALA A 489 3.28 12.67 1.09
C ALA A 489 3.93 12.38 2.44
N ARG A 490 3.79 13.28 3.40
CA ARG A 490 4.23 13.08 4.78
C ARG A 490 3.32 13.81 5.76
N PHE A 491 2.86 13.11 6.77
CA PHE A 491 2.17 13.72 7.91
C PHE A 491 3.14 13.90 9.08
N MET A 492 3.12 15.07 9.71
CA MET A 492 3.93 15.40 10.89
C MET A 492 3.07 16.19 11.86
N GLY A 493 2.56 15.54 12.89
CA GLY A 493 1.66 16.16 13.86
C GLY A 493 0.50 16.88 13.18
N ASP A 494 0.39 18.19 13.35
CA ASP A 494 -0.67 19.04 12.80
C ASP A 494 -0.47 19.48 11.36
N LYS A 495 0.48 18.90 10.65
CA LYS A 495 0.82 19.27 9.27
C LYS A 495 0.82 18.05 8.34
N ALA A 496 0.48 18.29 7.09
CA ALA A 496 0.70 17.37 5.98
C ALA A 496 1.53 18.07 4.89
N TYR A 497 2.48 17.35 4.36
CA TYR A 497 3.34 17.77 3.27
C TYR A 497 3.02 16.87 2.08
N MET A 498 2.83 17.46 0.91
CA MET A 498 2.45 16.73 -0.29
C MET A 498 3.25 17.27 -1.48
N VAL A 499 4.00 16.38 -2.12
CA VAL A 499 4.72 16.65 -3.36
C VAL A 499 3.88 16.15 -4.51
N THR A 500 3.56 17.03 -5.45
CA THR A 500 2.88 16.67 -6.70
C THR A 500 3.78 17.03 -7.88
N PHE A 501 3.61 16.39 -9.03
CA PHE A 501 4.46 16.65 -10.18
C PHE A 501 3.73 16.40 -11.51
N LYS A 502 3.99 17.27 -12.48
CA LYS A 502 3.81 17.05 -13.92
C LYS A 502 5.00 17.64 -14.70
N GLU A 503 5.35 18.90 -14.47
CA GLU A 503 6.47 19.60 -15.12
C GLU A 503 7.41 20.29 -14.12
N THR A 504 6.87 20.76 -13.02
CA THR A 504 7.58 21.34 -11.87
C THR A 504 6.94 20.85 -10.60
N ASP A 505 7.72 20.71 -9.55
CA ASP A 505 7.31 20.10 -8.28
C ASP A 505 6.81 21.15 -7.28
N PRO A 506 5.50 21.25 -7.02
CA PRO A 506 5.05 21.97 -5.85
C PRO A 506 5.05 21.08 -4.60
N LEU A 507 5.84 21.47 -3.59
CA LEU A 507 5.68 20.99 -2.23
C LEU A 507 4.57 21.82 -1.54
N PHE A 508 3.44 21.19 -1.25
CA PHE A 508 2.36 21.81 -0.47
C PHE A 508 2.58 21.63 1.02
N VAL A 509 2.36 22.68 1.78
CA VAL A 509 2.28 22.65 3.25
C VAL A 509 0.81 22.84 3.63
N ILE A 510 0.23 21.83 4.29
CA ILE A 510 -1.19 21.79 4.64
C ILE A 510 -1.34 21.76 6.16
N ASP A 511 -2.15 22.67 6.71
CA ASP A 511 -2.57 22.67 8.10
C ASP A 511 -3.72 21.70 8.31
N VAL A 512 -3.55 20.74 9.18
CA VAL A 512 -4.56 19.73 9.57
C VAL A 512 -4.87 19.76 11.07
N ALA A 513 -4.39 20.78 11.81
CA ALA A 513 -4.64 20.97 13.24
C ALA A 513 -6.13 21.05 13.59
N THR A 514 -6.97 21.57 12.67
CA THR A 514 -8.41 21.58 12.84
C THR A 514 -9.01 20.58 11.85
N PRO A 515 -9.35 19.35 12.27
CA PRO A 515 -9.79 18.28 11.38
C PRO A 515 -10.96 18.65 10.47
N THR A 516 -11.89 19.50 10.93
CA THR A 516 -13.07 19.95 10.16
C THR A 516 -12.77 21.07 9.18
N SER A 517 -11.56 21.64 9.18
CA SER A 517 -11.21 22.82 8.35
C SER A 517 -9.74 22.81 7.95
N PRO A 518 -9.26 21.74 7.25
CA PRO A 518 -7.91 21.72 6.73
C PRO A 518 -7.70 22.84 5.71
N LYS A 519 -6.47 23.37 5.59
CA LYS A 519 -6.16 24.46 4.66
C LYS A 519 -4.72 24.42 4.18
N VAL A 520 -4.48 24.80 2.94
CA VAL A 520 -3.13 25.03 2.41
C VAL A 520 -2.54 26.28 3.07
N LEU A 521 -1.34 26.15 3.62
CA LEU A 521 -0.58 27.27 4.21
C LEU A 521 0.41 27.88 3.23
N GLY A 522 1.11 27.04 2.47
CA GLY A 522 2.14 27.46 1.54
C GLY A 522 2.35 26.44 0.42
N GLU A 523 3.05 26.88 -0.61
CA GLU A 523 3.43 26.11 -1.78
C GLU A 523 4.84 26.51 -2.21
N LEU A 524 5.72 25.56 -2.44
CA LEU A 524 7.07 25.77 -2.98
C LEU A 524 7.20 25.06 -4.32
N LYS A 525 7.55 25.79 -5.38
CA LYS A 525 7.81 25.21 -6.72
C LYS A 525 9.30 25.16 -7.00
N ILE A 526 9.82 23.96 -7.24
CA ILE A 526 11.22 23.71 -7.57
C ILE A 526 11.35 22.77 -8.78
N PRO A 527 12.47 22.77 -9.50
CA PRO A 527 12.76 21.73 -10.49
C PRO A 527 13.00 20.36 -9.84
N GLY A 528 12.60 19.29 -10.51
CA GLY A 528 12.73 17.93 -10.01
C GLY A 528 11.55 17.51 -9.15
N PHE A 529 11.61 16.33 -8.55
CA PHE A 529 10.60 15.84 -7.63
C PHE A 529 11.19 14.92 -6.56
N SER A 530 10.57 14.89 -5.39
CA SER A 530 10.91 13.99 -4.30
C SER A 530 9.96 12.78 -4.30
N ASN A 531 10.52 11.58 -4.43
CA ASN A 531 9.79 10.32 -4.22
C ASN A 531 9.56 10.05 -2.74
N TYR A 532 10.48 10.52 -1.90
CA TYR A 532 10.54 10.30 -0.48
C TYR A 532 10.85 11.58 0.30
N LEU A 533 10.08 11.82 1.39
CA LEU A 533 10.30 12.92 2.33
C LEU A 533 10.65 12.37 3.71
N HIS A 534 11.83 12.67 4.21
CA HIS A 534 12.28 12.31 5.55
C HIS A 534 12.24 13.51 6.50
N PRO A 535 11.59 13.41 7.67
CA PRO A 535 11.65 14.46 8.68
C PRO A 535 13.06 14.60 9.27
N LEU A 536 13.68 15.76 9.13
CA LEU A 536 14.94 16.07 9.82
C LEU A 536 14.67 16.55 11.24
N ASP A 537 13.76 17.51 11.37
CA ASP A 537 13.26 18.06 12.63
C ASP A 537 11.86 18.68 12.42
N GLU A 538 11.33 19.39 13.41
CA GLU A 538 9.99 20.03 13.34
C GLU A 538 9.87 21.07 12.21
N ASN A 539 10.99 21.62 11.72
CA ASN A 539 11.05 22.72 10.76
C ASN A 539 11.77 22.38 9.45
N HIS A 540 12.28 21.16 9.32
CA HIS A 540 13.04 20.76 8.13
C HIS A 540 12.67 19.35 7.65
N LEU A 541 12.66 19.19 6.31
CA LEU A 541 12.49 17.91 5.62
C LEU A 541 13.67 17.67 4.68
N ILE A 542 14.04 16.40 4.52
CA ILE A 542 14.97 15.95 3.49
C ILE A 542 14.13 15.27 2.40
N GLY A 543 14.26 15.72 1.15
CA GLY A 543 13.64 15.09 -0.02
C GLY A 543 14.67 14.25 -0.78
N PHE A 544 14.28 13.03 -1.16
CA PHE A 544 15.05 12.17 -2.04
C PHE A 544 14.26 11.90 -3.31
N GLY A 545 14.84 12.14 -4.48
CA GLY A 545 14.14 12.02 -5.74
C GLY A 545 15.05 12.21 -6.94
N TYR A 546 14.54 12.90 -7.95
CA TYR A 546 15.25 13.17 -9.19
C TYR A 546 15.26 14.65 -9.52
N GLU A 547 16.38 15.10 -10.09
CA GLU A 547 16.40 16.33 -10.88
C GLU A 547 15.73 16.08 -12.23
N THR A 548 15.08 17.10 -12.80
CA THR A 548 14.40 16.98 -14.09
C THR A 548 14.80 18.10 -15.04
N ARG A 549 14.80 17.76 -16.33
CA ARG A 549 15.04 18.71 -17.43
C ARG A 549 13.90 18.63 -18.43
N ILE A 550 13.40 19.79 -18.84
CA ILE A 550 12.39 19.91 -19.89
C ILE A 550 13.07 19.89 -21.26
N ASP A 551 12.80 18.87 -22.08
CA ASP A 551 13.23 18.83 -23.46
C ASP A 551 12.17 19.44 -24.39
N THR A 552 12.44 20.64 -24.87
CA THR A 552 11.59 21.38 -25.81
C THR A 552 11.84 21.04 -27.27
N GLN A 553 12.84 20.18 -27.56
CA GLN A 553 13.27 19.88 -28.94
C GLN A 553 12.64 18.61 -29.52
N SER A 554 11.97 17.80 -28.72
CA SER A 554 11.42 16.50 -29.13
C SER A 554 10.23 16.58 -30.11
N GLY A 555 9.77 17.76 -30.51
CA GLY A 555 8.78 17.97 -31.60
C GLY A 555 7.37 17.49 -31.28
N GLY A 556 7.06 17.08 -30.05
CA GLY A 556 5.72 16.75 -29.56
C GLY A 556 4.89 18.02 -29.27
N LYS A 557 3.59 17.85 -29.07
CA LYS A 557 2.70 18.95 -28.62
C LYS A 557 2.98 19.36 -27.18
N GLU A 558 3.47 18.43 -26.36
CA GLU A 558 3.87 18.65 -24.97
C GLU A 558 5.37 18.49 -24.83
N PRO A 559 6.03 19.27 -23.95
CA PRO A 559 7.45 19.10 -23.67
C PRO A 559 7.71 17.73 -23.02
N LEU A 560 8.81 17.06 -23.41
CA LEU A 560 9.23 15.81 -22.80
C LEU A 560 10.02 16.12 -21.52
N ILE A 561 9.60 15.58 -20.39
CA ILE A 561 10.31 15.70 -19.13
C ILE A 561 11.30 14.51 -19.03
N MET A 562 12.55 14.84 -18.86
CA MET A 562 13.64 13.89 -18.71
C MET A 562 14.11 13.90 -17.26
N THR A 563 14.18 12.74 -16.62
CA THR A 563 14.88 12.61 -15.34
C THR A 563 16.38 12.70 -15.58
N GLU A 564 17.06 13.43 -14.73
CA GLU A 564 18.52 13.56 -14.70
C GLU A 564 19.09 12.72 -13.53
N GLY A 565 20.06 13.23 -12.78
CA GLY A 565 20.64 12.55 -11.63
C GLY A 565 19.70 12.45 -10.42
N MET A 566 20.11 11.64 -9.46
CA MET A 566 19.43 11.58 -8.16
C MET A 566 19.60 12.91 -7.43
N LYS A 567 18.50 13.44 -6.87
CA LYS A 567 18.49 14.72 -6.15
C LYS A 567 18.21 14.50 -4.66
N ILE A 568 18.99 15.19 -3.82
CA ILE A 568 18.70 15.37 -2.39
C ILE A 568 18.34 16.84 -2.21
N SER A 569 17.28 17.15 -1.47
CA SER A 569 16.85 18.51 -1.15
C SER A 569 16.66 18.67 0.34
N LEU A 570 17.16 19.74 0.92
CA LEU A 570 16.87 20.16 2.29
C LEU A 570 15.83 21.28 2.25
N PHE A 571 14.64 21.02 2.78
CA PHE A 571 13.55 21.99 2.85
C PHE A 571 13.52 22.66 4.21
N ASP A 572 13.43 24.00 4.23
CA ASP A 572 13.11 24.81 5.39
C ASP A 572 11.61 25.13 5.36
N ILE A 573 10.89 24.57 6.32
CA ILE A 573 9.43 24.74 6.51
C ILE A 573 9.11 25.53 7.78
N SER A 574 10.07 26.26 8.35
CA SER A 574 9.88 27.10 9.54
C SER A 574 8.88 28.24 9.28
N ASP A 575 8.88 28.83 8.08
CA ASP A 575 7.81 29.70 7.59
C ASP A 575 6.87 28.88 6.69
N LEU A 576 5.81 28.33 7.29
CA LEU A 576 4.83 27.47 6.62
C LEU A 576 4.13 28.12 5.42
N ALA A 577 4.09 29.46 5.37
CA ALA A 577 3.51 30.20 4.25
C ALA A 577 4.50 30.41 3.09
N ASN A 578 5.80 30.32 3.37
CA ASN A 578 6.87 30.51 2.41
C ASN A 578 7.97 29.45 2.59
N PRO A 579 7.66 28.15 2.38
CA PRO A 579 8.66 27.09 2.45
C PRO A 579 9.76 27.31 1.42
N LYS A 580 10.98 26.82 1.69
CA LYS A 580 12.14 27.04 0.84
C LYS A 580 12.96 25.77 0.67
N GLU A 581 13.48 25.53 -0.52
CA GLU A 581 14.62 24.66 -0.72
C GLU A 581 15.88 25.39 -0.22
N LYS A 582 16.43 24.93 0.89
CA LYS A 582 17.56 25.59 1.56
C LYS A 582 18.88 25.17 0.96
N ASP A 583 19.00 23.91 0.59
CA ASP A 583 20.16 23.33 -0.04
C ASP A 583 19.77 22.15 -0.91
N THR A 584 20.61 21.81 -1.91
CA THR A 584 20.37 20.69 -2.82
C THR A 584 21.65 20.11 -3.38
N GLU A 585 21.69 18.79 -3.58
CA GLU A 585 22.76 18.09 -4.30
C GLU A 585 22.16 17.20 -5.37
N VAL A 586 22.77 17.19 -6.56
CA VAL A 586 22.43 16.29 -7.67
C VAL A 586 23.61 15.35 -7.93
N ILE A 587 23.36 14.05 -7.92
CA ILE A 587 24.36 13.00 -8.01
C ILE A 587 24.20 12.29 -9.34
N GLY A 588 25.30 12.23 -10.12
CA GLY A 588 25.33 11.57 -11.42
C GLY A 588 24.40 12.18 -12.47
N ASP A 589 24.12 11.42 -13.51
CA ASP A 589 23.24 11.79 -14.62
C ASP A 589 22.06 10.82 -14.73
N GLN A 590 21.31 10.91 -15.81
CA GLN A 590 20.17 10.03 -16.11
C GLN A 590 20.57 8.54 -15.99
N GLY A 591 19.77 7.78 -15.23
CA GLY A 591 20.04 6.38 -14.91
C GLY A 591 20.63 6.18 -13.51
N THR A 592 21.15 7.23 -12.86
CA THR A 592 21.54 7.16 -11.44
C THR A 592 20.32 6.92 -10.58
N TYR A 593 20.41 5.93 -9.68
CA TYR A 593 19.30 5.59 -8.79
C TYR A 593 19.78 5.10 -7.43
N SER A 594 18.90 5.17 -6.45
CA SER A 594 19.07 4.61 -5.11
C SER A 594 17.80 3.87 -4.68
N PRO A 595 17.92 2.75 -3.96
CA PRO A 595 16.77 2.09 -3.35
C PRO A 595 15.92 3.01 -2.48
N ILE A 596 16.49 4.01 -1.83
CA ILE A 596 15.78 4.96 -0.96
C ILE A 596 14.59 5.65 -1.65
N GLN A 597 14.58 5.73 -2.96
CA GLN A 597 13.51 6.38 -3.72
C GLN A 597 12.20 5.56 -3.72
N TYR A 598 12.27 4.27 -3.35
CA TYR A 598 11.13 3.35 -3.30
C TYR A 598 11.19 2.38 -2.11
N ASP A 599 12.29 2.37 -1.33
CA ASP A 599 12.48 1.57 -0.12
C ASP A 599 13.21 2.39 0.94
N HIS A 600 12.48 2.94 1.84
CA HIS A 600 13.01 3.83 2.88
C HIS A 600 13.90 3.13 3.90
N HIS A 601 13.79 1.81 4.07
CA HIS A 601 14.70 1.04 4.92
C HIS A 601 16.14 1.10 4.39
N ALA A 602 16.34 1.54 3.14
CA ALA A 602 17.64 1.83 2.58
C ALA A 602 18.29 3.11 3.15
N LEU A 603 17.53 3.96 3.83
CA LEU A 603 18.09 5.11 4.53
C LEU A 603 18.81 4.67 5.80
N PHE A 604 20.11 4.93 5.84
CA PHE A 604 20.90 4.92 7.06
C PHE A 604 20.73 6.25 7.79
N GLU A 605 20.42 6.21 9.08
CA GLU A 605 20.34 7.37 9.93
C GLU A 605 21.14 7.14 11.22
N HIS A 606 21.99 8.10 11.57
CA HIS A 606 22.64 8.18 12.87
C HIS A 606 22.34 9.54 13.49
N LYS A 607 21.27 9.61 14.28
CA LYS A 607 20.70 10.87 14.78
C LYS A 607 21.66 11.72 15.57
N GLU A 608 22.45 11.11 16.47
CA GLU A 608 23.36 11.85 17.36
C GLU A 608 24.44 12.62 16.60
N ASN A 609 24.88 12.07 15.45
CA ASN A 609 25.91 12.66 14.60
C ASN A 609 25.33 13.35 13.35
N HIS A 610 24.01 13.41 13.20
CA HIS A 610 23.32 13.96 12.03
C HIS A 610 23.77 13.33 10.69
N LEU A 611 24.09 12.02 10.72
CA LEU A 611 24.54 11.30 9.53
C LEU A 611 23.36 10.62 8.84
N TYR A 612 23.34 10.78 7.53
CA TYR A 612 22.38 10.15 6.62
C TYR A 612 23.14 9.47 5.51
N GLY A 613 22.75 8.26 5.15
CA GLY A 613 23.44 7.52 4.10
C GLY A 613 22.48 6.61 3.34
N PHE A 614 22.84 6.28 2.12
CA PHE A 614 22.03 5.41 1.27
C PHE A 614 22.89 4.71 0.24
N PRO A 615 22.48 3.50 -0.19
CA PRO A 615 23.06 2.82 -1.34
C PRO A 615 22.78 3.60 -2.63
N ILE A 616 23.70 3.55 -3.60
CA ILE A 616 23.55 4.26 -4.87
C ILE A 616 24.25 3.52 -6.01
N SER A 617 23.64 3.55 -7.20
CA SER A 617 24.25 3.21 -8.48
C SER A 617 24.35 4.47 -9.33
N ILE A 618 25.58 4.87 -9.65
CA ILE A 618 25.89 6.13 -10.33
C ILE A 618 26.11 5.87 -11.82
N TYR A 619 25.39 6.62 -12.63
CA TYR A 619 25.54 6.67 -14.08
C TYR A 619 26.00 8.06 -14.49
N GLU A 620 26.90 8.14 -15.47
CA GLU A 620 27.38 9.41 -16.00
C GLU A 620 27.32 9.41 -17.52
N LYS A 621 27.00 10.56 -18.08
CA LYS A 621 26.97 10.83 -19.50
C LYS A 621 28.35 11.29 -19.95
N LEU A 622 29.03 10.51 -20.79
CA LEU A 622 30.28 10.91 -21.37
C LEU A 622 30.07 11.94 -22.49
N PRO A 623 31.04 12.85 -22.72
CA PRO A 623 30.99 13.77 -23.86
C PRO A 623 30.80 12.99 -25.18
N GLU A 624 29.91 13.48 -26.05
CA GLU A 624 29.58 12.88 -27.37
C GLU A 624 28.72 11.59 -27.32
N GLN A 625 28.24 11.16 -26.15
CA GLN A 625 27.28 10.04 -26.02
C GLN A 625 25.88 10.56 -25.78
N GLU A 626 24.89 9.85 -26.34
CA GLU A 626 23.47 10.15 -26.11
C GLU A 626 22.96 9.55 -24.80
N TYR A 627 23.62 8.48 -24.30
CA TYR A 627 23.23 7.70 -23.15
C TYR A 627 24.22 7.80 -22.01
N SER A 628 23.76 7.74 -20.78
CA SER A 628 24.62 7.59 -19.60
C SER A 628 25.12 6.15 -19.50
N ASN A 629 26.31 5.98 -18.95
CA ASN A 629 26.94 4.68 -18.70
C ASN A 629 27.07 4.46 -17.20
N PHE A 630 27.00 3.22 -16.78
CA PHE A 630 27.32 2.85 -15.40
C PHE A 630 28.76 3.27 -15.09
N LYS A 631 28.93 3.97 -13.99
CA LYS A 631 30.24 4.41 -13.50
C LYS A 631 30.71 3.56 -12.33
N GLN A 632 29.94 3.56 -11.26
CA GLN A 632 30.23 2.85 -10.01
C GLN A 632 29.00 2.78 -9.13
N ASP A 633 29.02 1.91 -8.14
CA ASP A 633 28.02 1.79 -7.11
C ASP A 633 28.65 1.69 -5.73
N GLY A 634 27.83 1.77 -4.71
CA GLY A 634 28.25 1.69 -3.32
C GLY A 634 27.28 2.39 -2.40
N ALA A 635 27.80 3.19 -1.47
CA ALA A 635 26.99 4.03 -0.60
C ALA A 635 27.65 5.40 -0.40
N LEU A 636 26.81 6.41 -0.15
CA LEU A 636 27.23 7.76 0.18
C LEU A 636 26.74 8.11 1.59
N ILE A 637 27.56 8.83 2.34
CA ILE A 637 27.24 9.32 3.69
C ILE A 637 27.33 10.84 3.70
N TYR A 638 26.31 11.45 4.26
CA TYR A 638 26.13 12.89 4.40
C TYR A 638 25.99 13.29 5.84
N GLU A 639 26.51 14.45 6.20
CA GLU A 639 26.07 15.21 7.34
C GLU A 639 25.03 16.22 6.87
N ILE A 640 23.81 16.17 7.47
CA ILE A 640 22.72 17.05 7.06
C ILE A 640 22.17 17.74 8.31
N THR A 641 22.38 19.05 8.38
CA THR A 641 21.83 19.90 9.45
C THR A 641 21.27 21.21 8.88
N PRO A 642 20.40 21.88 9.63
CA PRO A 642 19.91 23.19 9.21
C PRO A 642 21.05 24.23 9.03
N GLU A 643 22.14 24.15 9.78
CA GLU A 643 23.25 25.10 9.75
C GLU A 643 24.23 24.82 8.61
N ILE A 644 24.56 23.55 8.40
CA ILE A 644 25.58 23.11 7.42
C ILE A 644 24.96 22.97 6.02
N GLY A 645 23.69 22.54 5.94
CA GLY A 645 23.06 22.11 4.70
C GLY A 645 23.31 20.62 4.44
N ILE A 646 23.60 20.24 3.21
CA ILE A 646 23.87 18.87 2.74
C ILE A 646 25.37 18.78 2.47
N GLU A 647 26.13 18.15 3.36
CA GLU A 647 27.59 17.98 3.19
C GLU A 647 27.92 16.49 3.02
N ARG A 648 28.48 16.13 1.86
CA ARG A 648 28.96 14.76 1.61
C ARG A 648 30.27 14.55 2.34
N ILE A 649 30.29 13.65 3.31
CA ILE A 649 31.41 13.40 4.20
C ILE A 649 32.04 12.02 4.05
N GLY A 650 31.35 11.06 3.43
CA GLY A 650 31.83 9.69 3.26
C GLY A 650 31.48 9.08 1.90
N ASP A 651 32.50 8.47 1.28
CA ASP A 651 32.38 7.70 0.04
C ASP A 651 32.71 6.24 0.31
N LEU A 652 31.68 5.41 0.33
CA LEU A 652 31.80 3.95 0.45
C LEU A 652 31.57 3.29 -0.92
N LEU A 653 32.04 3.98 -1.97
CA LEU A 653 31.89 3.54 -3.36
C LEU A 653 32.89 2.45 -3.70
N ARG A 654 32.49 1.54 -4.57
CA ARG A 654 33.40 0.53 -5.16
C ARG A 654 34.28 1.18 -6.23
N PRO A 655 35.51 0.71 -6.41
CA PRO A 655 36.40 1.23 -7.49
C PRO A 655 35.71 1.04 -8.86
N GLU A 656 35.91 2.03 -9.73
CA GLU A 656 35.48 1.93 -11.12
C GLU A 656 36.17 0.74 -11.83
N VAL A 657 35.41 -0.05 -12.58
CA VAL A 657 35.91 -1.15 -13.40
C VAL A 657 35.73 -0.81 -14.87
N SER A 658 36.84 -0.66 -15.59
CA SER A 658 36.80 -0.31 -17.01
C SER A 658 36.04 -1.35 -17.84
N GLY A 659 35.03 -0.89 -18.57
CA GLY A 659 34.17 -1.74 -19.42
C GLY A 659 33.02 -2.44 -18.72
N GLN A 660 32.81 -2.18 -17.45
CA GLN A 660 31.60 -2.63 -16.74
C GLN A 660 30.41 -1.80 -17.24
N MET A 661 29.34 -2.49 -17.69
CA MET A 661 28.16 -1.84 -18.25
C MET A 661 27.01 -1.68 -17.26
N TYR A 662 26.99 -2.51 -16.20
CA TYR A 662 25.93 -2.55 -15.17
C TYR A 662 26.57 -2.91 -13.82
N GLU A 663 25.86 -2.59 -12.75
CA GLU A 663 26.19 -3.03 -11.39
C GLU A 663 26.16 -4.55 -11.26
N GLU A 664 26.99 -5.08 -10.37
CA GLU A 664 26.93 -6.47 -9.91
C GLU A 664 25.96 -6.56 -8.76
N TRP A 665 24.70 -6.86 -9.06
CA TRP A 665 23.60 -6.86 -8.10
C TRP A 665 23.86 -7.66 -6.81
N GLU A 666 24.60 -8.78 -6.89
CA GLU A 666 24.95 -9.60 -5.71
C GLU A 666 25.96 -8.90 -4.76
N SER A 667 26.72 -7.96 -5.27
CA SER A 667 27.68 -7.15 -4.52
C SER A 667 27.17 -5.75 -4.23
N SER A 668 26.02 -5.36 -4.78
CA SER A 668 25.41 -4.05 -4.53
C SER A 668 24.91 -3.96 -3.09
N ILE A 669 25.21 -2.84 -2.45
CA ILE A 669 24.79 -2.59 -1.06
C ILE A 669 23.28 -2.48 -1.02
N GLN A 670 22.67 -3.24 -0.12
CA GLN A 670 21.22 -3.24 0.10
C GLN A 670 20.84 -2.42 1.32
N ARG A 671 21.65 -2.49 2.39
CA ARG A 671 21.42 -1.78 3.65
C ARG A 671 22.75 -1.27 4.23
N ILE A 672 22.61 -0.24 5.04
CA ILE A 672 23.68 0.33 5.86
C ILE A 672 23.18 0.35 7.29
N VAL A 673 23.96 -0.18 8.22
CA VAL A 673 23.65 -0.13 9.66
C VAL A 673 24.89 0.32 10.43
N TYR A 674 24.72 0.76 11.69
CA TYR A 674 25.87 1.03 12.59
C TYR A 674 25.75 0.26 13.90
N ALA A 675 26.87 0.04 14.56
CA ALA A 675 26.97 -0.35 15.94
C ALA A 675 28.20 0.32 16.56
N GLY A 676 28.02 1.13 17.59
CA GLY A 676 29.06 2.01 18.12
C GLY A 676 29.69 2.89 17.04
N ASP A 677 31.01 3.01 17.04
CA ASP A 677 31.76 3.82 16.08
C ASP A 677 31.97 3.14 14.72
N THR A 678 31.14 2.17 14.35
CA THR A 678 31.34 1.39 13.10
C THR A 678 30.10 1.38 12.22
N ILE A 679 30.26 1.72 10.95
CA ILE A 679 29.28 1.57 9.89
C ILE A 679 29.50 0.22 9.20
N TYR A 680 28.42 -0.48 8.92
CA TYR A 680 28.42 -1.75 8.16
C TYR A 680 27.60 -1.57 6.90
N THR A 681 28.17 -1.97 5.75
CA THR A 681 27.44 -2.09 4.49
C THR A 681 27.15 -3.55 4.21
N ILE A 682 25.90 -3.85 3.91
CA ILE A 682 25.38 -5.21 3.75
C ILE A 682 24.99 -5.41 2.29
N ALA A 683 25.66 -6.38 1.63
CA ALA A 683 25.32 -6.90 0.31
C ALA A 683 25.06 -8.40 0.40
N MET A 684 24.49 -9.01 -0.65
CA MET A 684 24.17 -10.44 -0.64
C MET A 684 25.41 -11.34 -0.42
N LYS A 685 26.57 -10.95 -0.92
CA LYS A 685 27.80 -11.74 -0.87
C LYS A 685 28.81 -11.31 0.18
N GLU A 686 28.63 -10.14 0.78
CA GLU A 686 29.64 -9.60 1.71
C GLU A 686 29.05 -8.57 2.67
N ILE A 687 29.66 -8.48 3.86
CA ILE A 687 29.49 -7.37 4.80
C ILE A 687 30.85 -6.72 5.00
N LYS A 688 30.91 -5.40 4.86
CA LYS A 688 32.09 -4.59 5.15
C LYS A 688 31.85 -3.70 6.35
N SER A 689 32.86 -3.53 7.19
CA SER A 689 32.87 -2.56 8.28
C SER A 689 33.75 -1.37 7.94
N TYR A 690 33.33 -0.19 8.39
CA TYR A 690 34.03 1.08 8.21
C TYR A 690 34.01 1.85 9.54
N ASN A 691 35.13 2.52 9.84
CA ASN A 691 35.15 3.44 10.98
C ASN A 691 34.31 4.68 10.65
N ILE A 692 33.38 5.04 11.53
CA ILE A 692 32.40 6.12 11.31
C ILE A 692 33.03 7.52 11.16
N ASN A 693 34.23 7.74 11.76
CA ASN A 693 34.88 9.04 11.71
C ASN A 693 35.86 9.20 10.53
N THR A 694 36.30 8.10 9.92
CA THR A 694 37.31 8.15 8.87
C THR A 694 36.86 7.52 7.55
N TYR A 695 35.72 6.83 7.55
CA TYR A 695 35.16 6.07 6.43
C TYR A 695 36.10 5.04 5.81
N LYS A 696 37.14 4.66 6.57
CA LYS A 696 38.10 3.63 6.12
C LYS A 696 37.56 2.25 6.47
N GLN A 697 37.65 1.35 5.51
CA GLN A 697 37.29 -0.06 5.73
C GLN A 697 38.18 -0.67 6.81
N THR A 698 37.59 -1.36 7.78
CA THR A 698 38.26 -2.02 8.89
C THR A 698 38.16 -3.53 8.84
N GLY A 699 37.12 -4.08 8.23
CA GLY A 699 36.88 -5.52 8.11
C GLY A 699 36.06 -5.90 6.88
N LEU A 700 35.99 -7.21 6.65
CA LEU A 700 35.23 -7.81 5.54
C LEU A 700 34.87 -9.25 5.91
N VAL A 701 33.61 -9.61 5.72
CA VAL A 701 33.12 -11.00 5.70
C VAL A 701 32.56 -11.28 4.31
N LYS A 702 32.87 -12.45 3.74
CA LYS A 702 32.28 -12.97 2.50
C LYS A 702 31.49 -14.25 2.80
N PHE A 703 30.34 -14.40 2.16
CA PHE A 703 29.41 -15.52 2.32
C PHE A 703 29.65 -16.66 1.33
#